data_c2ed15470871b52113fbaa6d3380b054
#
_entry.id   c2ed15470871b52113fbaa6d3380b054
#
_cell.length_a   1.000
_cell.length_b   1.000
_cell.length_c   1.000
_cell.angle_alpha   90.00
_cell.angle_beta   90.00
_cell.angle_gamma   90.00
#
_symmetry.space_group_name_H-M   'P 1'
#
loop_
_entity.id
_entity.type
_entity.pdbx_description
1 polymer ?
#
loop_
_entity_poly.entity_id
_entity_poly.type
_entity_poly.pdbx_seq_one_letter_code
_entity_poly.pdbx_strand_id
1 'polypeptide(L)'
;MTKENKKTGKVLRFFIFIFSLIAIATSTFAIYEIFLLSNIENLIRYIIIGILGLTDLLIVLKLMGKKKKKRKKSYLVFLIFYSIICFCIGGVIFYIYGQLSSINKQSVTYTSDLLVMSSNKANNIKDVKDMKIGILNDKKSPEGYIIPKEIIKENKLEDDNEIVEYEDYTSMLVDMYGEELDGMFVSDHYVSMFSGITGYENIATDTKVIISKDKKMKKAATSKIETASSGKDVTEPFTILLMGIDSTEETLAKNAIANGDTLILITFNPKTLNATMLSIPRDSYVPIACWSGKPENKITHAAAYGNDCMINTIEEYFDTKIDYYAKINFKGLVKLVNAVDGVDVDVPKELCTDDSSRGKQVCIQPGHQHLNGEEALVFARNRKQLANGTFGREQHQQELIMALVNKMKDIKDVTKFMEILNTVSDSLDTNLTTKQILSFYNVGKDIVKRSLSSDDADLVNVQQLFLQGEGQMIYDERAKMVLWDYVPNKSSRKDIIQAMKENLELVNHKNITEFSCSINKPYEKKIIGEGPYNSGFTYTLLPDFTGLTEAQARALASKYGVTVAFTGTGGTVVEQSEPAKRRTDKIRGTINLKLSGSKKDDDDKDKKKKDKDCEKDTDKDKDKEKDNTGGNDNTGGNDNTGGNDNTGGNDNPQPRIDE
;
A
#
# COMPACT_ATOMS: atom_id res chain seq x y z
N MET A 1 67.18 40.68 -25.58
CA MET A 1 65.78 40.16 -25.52
C MET A 1 64.95 41.02 -26.46
N THR A 2 64.57 40.47 -27.59
CA THR A 2 63.82 41.13 -28.66
C THR A 2 62.43 41.56 -28.15
N LYS A 3 61.86 42.65 -28.71
CA LYS A 3 60.50 43.16 -28.37
C LYS A 3 59.45 42.07 -28.41
N GLU A 4 59.58 41.09 -29.26
CA GLU A 4 58.73 39.90 -29.47
C GLU A 4 58.72 38.96 -28.25
N ASN A 5 59.89 38.68 -27.67
CA ASN A 5 60.01 37.85 -26.44
C ASN A 5 59.40 38.50 -25.20
N LYS A 6 59.32 39.86 -25.15
CA LYS A 6 58.63 40.59 -24.09
C LYS A 6 57.10 40.53 -24.22
N LYS A 7 56.57 40.53 -25.46
CA LYS A 7 55.12 40.44 -25.78
C LYS A 7 54.58 39.06 -25.45
N THR A 8 55.29 38.00 -25.88
CA THR A 8 54.96 36.59 -25.57
C THR A 8 54.97 36.30 -24.07
N GLY A 9 55.91 36.90 -23.32
CA GLY A 9 55.96 36.74 -21.86
C GLY A 9 54.83 37.44 -21.09
N LYS A 10 54.25 38.53 -21.63
CA LYS A 10 53.06 39.19 -21.05
C LYS A 10 51.79 38.37 -21.31
N VAL A 11 51.63 37.87 -22.53
CA VAL A 11 50.48 37.03 -22.92
C VAL A 11 50.46 35.72 -22.10
N LEU A 12 51.59 35.05 -21.94
CA LEU A 12 51.71 33.85 -21.13
C LEU A 12 51.32 34.10 -19.65
N ARG A 13 51.72 35.27 -19.08
CA ARG A 13 51.34 35.63 -17.69
C ARG A 13 49.86 35.87 -17.54
N PHE A 14 49.24 36.47 -18.54
CA PHE A 14 47.80 36.71 -18.56
C PHE A 14 47.03 35.38 -18.57
N PHE A 15 47.38 34.44 -19.44
CA PHE A 15 46.78 33.11 -19.47
C PHE A 15 47.00 32.33 -18.17
N ILE A 16 48.21 32.36 -17.59
CA ILE A 16 48.46 31.73 -16.30
C ILE A 16 47.60 32.32 -15.20
N PHE A 17 47.36 33.63 -15.20
CA PHE A 17 46.47 34.26 -14.22
C PHE A 17 45.03 33.76 -14.38
N ILE A 18 44.48 33.80 -15.60
CA ILE A 18 43.10 33.35 -15.88
C ILE A 18 42.94 31.86 -15.52
N PHE A 19 43.85 30.98 -16.01
CA PHE A 19 43.73 29.57 -15.71
C PHE A 19 44.00 29.22 -14.25
N SER A 20 44.71 30.04 -13.50
CA SER A 20 44.77 29.88 -12.03
C SER A 20 43.44 30.18 -11.34
N LEU A 21 42.70 31.20 -11.81
CA LEU A 21 41.36 31.49 -11.29
C LEU A 21 40.38 30.37 -11.65
N ILE A 22 40.43 29.87 -12.88
CA ILE A 22 39.62 28.73 -13.34
C ILE A 22 39.93 27.49 -12.50
N ALA A 23 41.23 27.21 -12.27
CA ALA A 23 41.68 26.07 -11.48
C ALA A 23 41.16 26.11 -10.04
N ILE A 24 41.22 27.27 -9.39
CA ILE A 24 40.66 27.45 -8.04
C ILE A 24 39.12 27.29 -8.06
N ALA A 25 38.43 27.88 -9.05
CA ALA A 25 36.98 27.77 -9.14
C ALA A 25 36.50 26.32 -9.34
N THR A 26 37.14 25.56 -10.27
CA THR A 26 36.81 24.17 -10.52
C THR A 26 37.19 23.24 -9.37
N SER A 27 38.29 23.53 -8.67
CA SER A 27 38.68 22.80 -7.46
C SER A 27 37.71 23.07 -6.29
N THR A 28 37.33 24.34 -6.07
CA THR A 28 36.34 24.69 -5.06
C THR A 28 34.99 24.02 -5.35
N PHE A 29 34.59 23.97 -6.63
CA PHE A 29 33.38 23.23 -7.03
C PHE A 29 33.52 21.74 -6.71
N ALA A 30 34.65 21.10 -7.07
CA ALA A 30 34.90 19.69 -6.74
C ALA A 30 34.89 19.43 -5.21
N ILE A 31 35.56 20.32 -4.43
CA ILE A 31 35.59 20.24 -2.96
C ILE A 31 34.16 20.32 -2.39
N TYR A 32 33.34 21.23 -2.90
CA TYR A 32 31.95 21.39 -2.46
C TYR A 32 31.13 20.14 -2.74
N GLU A 33 31.21 19.61 -3.95
CA GLU A 33 30.48 18.38 -4.33
C GLU A 33 30.96 17.15 -3.53
N ILE A 34 32.28 17.00 -3.32
CA ILE A 34 32.85 15.95 -2.46
C ILE A 34 32.38 16.11 -1.01
N PHE A 35 32.22 17.34 -0.54
CA PHE A 35 31.73 17.60 0.81
C PHE A 35 30.27 17.19 0.98
N LEU A 36 29.43 17.36 -0.05
CA LEU A 36 28.03 16.91 -0.06
C LEU A 36 27.88 15.38 0.02
N LEU A 37 28.87 14.61 -0.45
CA LEU A 37 28.91 13.15 -0.30
C LEU A 37 29.21 12.72 1.15
N SER A 38 28.59 13.37 2.13
CA SER A 38 28.73 13.00 3.54
C SER A 38 28.36 11.53 3.75
N ASN A 39 29.16 10.81 4.57
CA ASN A 39 29.02 9.41 4.93
C ASN A 39 29.56 8.36 3.92
N ILE A 40 30.19 8.76 2.82
CA ILE A 40 30.95 7.83 1.98
C ILE A 40 32.44 7.99 2.28
N GLU A 41 33.11 6.89 2.71
CA GLU A 41 34.57 6.81 2.87
C GLU A 41 35.17 8.09 3.48
N ASN A 42 34.72 8.46 4.67
CA ASN A 42 35.07 9.75 5.32
C ASN A 42 36.59 10.05 5.30
N LEU A 43 37.44 9.03 5.57
CA LEU A 43 38.89 9.22 5.57
C LEU A 43 39.41 9.62 4.18
N ILE A 44 39.01 8.89 3.14
CA ILE A 44 39.45 9.14 1.76
C ILE A 44 38.96 10.51 1.30
N ARG A 45 37.71 10.84 1.61
CA ARG A 45 37.08 12.13 1.29
C ARG A 45 37.85 13.30 1.87
N TYR A 46 38.19 13.26 3.16
CA TYR A 46 38.96 14.34 3.80
C TYR A 46 40.41 14.42 3.28
N ILE A 47 41.02 13.29 2.93
CA ILE A 47 42.35 13.29 2.30
C ILE A 47 42.27 13.99 0.94
N ILE A 48 41.27 13.68 0.11
CA ILE A 48 41.11 14.31 -1.22
C ILE A 48 40.87 15.81 -1.07
N ILE A 49 39.94 16.23 -0.20
CA ILE A 49 39.67 17.64 0.10
C ILE A 49 40.97 18.35 0.56
N GLY A 50 41.74 17.71 1.43
CA GLY A 50 43.00 18.24 1.92
C GLY A 50 44.04 18.42 0.81
N ILE A 51 44.17 17.45 -0.12
CA ILE A 51 45.09 17.55 -1.29
C ILE A 51 44.65 18.67 -2.24
N LEU A 52 43.36 18.79 -2.54
CA LEU A 52 42.81 19.84 -3.40
C LEU A 52 43.03 21.21 -2.76
N GLY A 53 42.67 21.37 -1.48
CA GLY A 53 42.86 22.63 -0.73
C GLY A 53 44.32 23.04 -0.62
N LEU A 54 45.25 22.08 -0.41
CA LEU A 54 46.67 22.35 -0.39
C LEU A 54 47.15 22.81 -1.79
N THR A 55 46.66 22.17 -2.86
CA THR A 55 46.99 22.56 -4.23
C THR A 55 46.51 23.97 -4.53
N ASP A 56 45.31 24.33 -4.13
CA ASP A 56 44.74 25.68 -4.29
C ASP A 56 45.58 26.72 -3.52
N LEU A 57 45.96 26.41 -2.28
CA LEU A 57 46.86 27.26 -1.49
C LEU A 57 48.19 27.50 -2.21
N LEU A 58 48.79 26.46 -2.78
CA LEU A 58 50.04 26.59 -3.55
C LEU A 58 49.86 27.43 -4.82
N ILE A 59 48.71 27.34 -5.50
CA ILE A 59 48.37 28.18 -6.66
C ILE A 59 48.24 29.65 -6.21
N VAL A 60 47.55 29.93 -5.11
CA VAL A 60 47.37 31.29 -4.55
C VAL A 60 48.74 31.88 -4.14
N LEU A 61 49.53 31.14 -3.38
CA LEU A 61 50.87 31.60 -2.96
C LEU A 61 51.77 31.93 -4.17
N LYS A 62 51.66 31.14 -5.27
CA LYS A 62 52.39 31.38 -6.49
C LYS A 62 51.87 32.60 -7.27
N LEU A 63 50.58 32.92 -7.18
CA LEU A 63 50.00 34.14 -7.73
C LEU A 63 50.47 35.40 -6.96
N MET A 64 50.53 35.32 -5.62
CA MET A 64 50.89 36.43 -4.73
C MET A 64 52.40 36.68 -4.69
N GLY A 65 53.20 35.69 -5.06
CA GLY A 65 54.67 35.78 -4.99
C GLY A 65 55.27 36.88 -5.85
N LYS A 66 55.95 37.87 -5.21
CA LYS A 66 56.59 39.07 -5.84
C LYS A 66 57.84 38.77 -6.67
N LYS A 67 58.40 37.55 -6.59
CA LYS A 67 59.63 37.22 -7.33
C LYS A 67 59.35 36.96 -8.82
N LYS A 68 60.03 37.68 -9.73
CA LYS A 68 59.96 37.59 -11.19
C LYS A 68 60.58 36.28 -11.75
N LYS A 69 60.29 35.11 -11.17
CA LYS A 69 60.72 33.84 -11.79
C LYS A 69 60.00 33.66 -13.13
N LYS A 70 60.77 33.27 -14.19
CA LYS A 70 60.22 32.89 -15.51
C LYS A 70 59.16 31.79 -15.29
N ARG A 71 57.88 32.13 -15.49
CA ARG A 71 56.78 31.14 -15.43
C ARG A 71 56.90 30.23 -16.67
N LYS A 72 56.99 28.94 -16.47
CA LYS A 72 57.19 27.96 -17.55
C LYS A 72 55.84 27.64 -18.23
N LYS A 73 55.85 27.35 -19.53
CA LYS A 73 54.69 26.87 -20.28
C LYS A 73 54.10 25.60 -19.63
N SER A 74 54.92 24.73 -19.05
CA SER A 74 54.50 23.52 -18.33
C SER A 74 53.57 23.80 -17.14
N TYR A 75 53.70 24.98 -16.50
CA TYR A 75 52.78 25.35 -15.43
C TYR A 75 51.39 25.72 -15.95
N LEU A 76 51.28 26.34 -17.11
CA LEU A 76 50.01 26.58 -17.76
C LEU A 76 49.32 25.27 -18.15
N VAL A 77 50.09 24.33 -18.72
CA VAL A 77 49.57 22.98 -19.04
C VAL A 77 49.05 22.28 -17.76
N PHE A 78 49.82 22.32 -16.67
CA PHE A 78 49.35 21.77 -15.38
C PHE A 78 48.03 22.39 -14.92
N LEU A 79 47.86 23.73 -14.96
CA LEU A 79 46.62 24.39 -14.56
C LEU A 79 45.43 23.97 -15.42
N ILE A 80 45.63 23.80 -16.72
CA ILE A 80 44.57 23.34 -17.63
C ILE A 80 44.15 21.93 -17.28
N PHE A 81 45.09 20.99 -17.16
CA PHE A 81 44.79 19.60 -16.80
C PHE A 81 44.13 19.49 -15.41
N TYR A 82 44.65 20.21 -14.42
CA TYR A 82 44.10 20.25 -13.08
C TYR A 82 42.65 20.77 -13.09
N SER A 83 42.37 21.86 -13.83
CA SER A 83 41.02 22.38 -13.98
C SER A 83 40.05 21.37 -14.60
N ILE A 84 40.50 20.68 -15.66
CA ILE A 84 39.68 19.67 -16.34
C ILE A 84 39.38 18.51 -15.38
N ILE A 85 40.37 18.00 -14.67
CA ILE A 85 40.17 16.89 -13.71
C ILE A 85 39.20 17.29 -12.60
N CYS A 86 39.42 18.47 -11.99
CA CYS A 86 38.51 18.95 -10.94
C CYS A 86 37.08 19.16 -11.44
N PHE A 87 36.94 19.73 -12.66
CA PHE A 87 35.60 19.92 -13.25
C PHE A 87 34.92 18.58 -13.56
N CYS A 88 35.64 17.60 -14.08
CA CYS A 88 35.10 16.25 -14.32
C CYS A 88 34.69 15.56 -13.02
N ILE A 89 35.52 15.61 -11.99
CA ILE A 89 35.19 15.03 -10.68
C ILE A 89 33.95 15.70 -10.10
N GLY A 90 33.94 17.04 -10.01
CA GLY A 90 32.80 17.78 -9.50
C GLY A 90 31.53 17.56 -10.33
N GLY A 91 31.68 17.53 -11.67
CA GLY A 91 30.55 17.32 -12.59
C GLY A 91 29.91 15.93 -12.47
N VAL A 92 30.74 14.89 -12.33
CA VAL A 92 30.22 13.51 -12.10
C VAL A 92 29.48 13.44 -10.78
N ILE A 93 30.04 13.98 -9.69
CA ILE A 93 29.41 13.98 -8.38
C ILE A 93 28.10 14.79 -8.40
N PHE A 94 28.12 15.98 -9.02
CA PHE A 94 26.94 16.82 -9.20
C PHE A 94 25.83 16.07 -9.96
N TYR A 95 26.18 15.38 -11.03
CA TYR A 95 25.22 14.57 -11.80
C TYR A 95 24.62 13.45 -10.94
N ILE A 96 25.45 12.69 -10.24
CA ILE A 96 25.03 11.60 -9.34
C ILE A 96 24.12 12.15 -8.24
N TYR A 97 24.52 13.25 -7.60
CA TYR A 97 23.74 13.87 -6.53
C TYR A 97 22.39 14.42 -7.04
N GLY A 98 22.40 14.98 -8.25
CA GLY A 98 21.21 15.46 -8.94
C GLY A 98 20.19 14.34 -9.20
N GLN A 99 20.66 13.18 -9.67
CA GLN A 99 19.82 12.00 -9.88
C GLN A 99 19.21 11.50 -8.56
N LEU A 100 20.02 11.40 -7.50
CA LEU A 100 19.52 11.01 -6.17
C LEU A 100 18.49 11.99 -5.61
N SER A 101 18.70 13.29 -5.80
CA SER A 101 17.76 14.31 -5.33
C SER A 101 16.42 14.23 -6.07
N SER A 102 16.39 13.66 -7.28
CA SER A 102 15.17 13.45 -8.03
C SER A 102 14.25 12.38 -7.41
N ILE A 103 14.82 11.42 -6.68
CA ILE A 103 14.07 10.38 -5.96
C ILE A 103 13.20 11.01 -4.87
N ASN A 104 13.66 12.09 -4.26
CA ASN A 104 12.92 12.81 -3.22
C ASN A 104 12.39 14.16 -3.73
N LYS A 105 11.55 14.13 -4.77
CA LYS A 105 10.90 15.35 -5.31
C LYS A 105 9.97 15.96 -4.27
N GLN A 106 10.18 17.23 -3.92
CA GLN A 106 9.33 17.96 -2.98
C GLN A 106 7.97 18.38 -3.56
N SER A 107 7.71 18.13 -4.84
CA SER A 107 6.45 18.44 -5.50
C SER A 107 5.86 17.20 -6.14
N VAL A 108 4.57 17.01 -5.92
CA VAL A 108 3.76 15.88 -6.40
C VAL A 108 2.68 16.44 -7.32
N THR A 109 2.37 15.73 -8.39
CA THR A 109 1.18 15.98 -9.20
C THR A 109 0.09 15.08 -8.65
N TYR A 110 -1.02 15.67 -8.27
CA TYR A 110 -2.25 15.00 -7.87
C TYR A 110 -3.26 15.14 -8.99
N THR A 111 -4.03 14.09 -9.23
CA THR A 111 -5.07 14.05 -10.25
C THR A 111 -6.40 13.73 -9.59
N SER A 112 -7.42 14.51 -9.88
CA SER A 112 -8.79 14.24 -9.42
C SER A 112 -9.72 14.09 -10.61
N ASP A 113 -10.49 13.02 -10.59
CA ASP A 113 -11.46 12.62 -11.59
C ASP A 113 -12.88 12.79 -11.06
N LEU A 114 -13.78 13.35 -11.88
CA LEU A 114 -15.22 13.26 -11.64
C LEU A 114 -15.73 11.98 -12.29
N LEU A 115 -16.07 11.01 -11.46
CA LEU A 115 -16.66 9.73 -11.85
C LEU A 115 -18.17 9.80 -11.84
N VAL A 116 -18.79 9.14 -12.82
CA VAL A 116 -20.24 8.83 -12.86
C VAL A 116 -20.43 7.39 -13.30
N MET A 117 -21.60 6.80 -13.04
CA MET A 117 -21.93 5.49 -13.59
C MET A 117 -21.92 5.51 -15.11
N SER A 118 -21.50 4.43 -15.77
CA SER A 118 -21.47 4.31 -17.23
C SER A 118 -22.85 4.52 -17.86
N SER A 119 -23.93 4.17 -17.13
CA SER A 119 -25.32 4.40 -17.52
C SER A 119 -25.75 5.87 -17.48
N ASN A 120 -25.01 6.74 -16.79
CA ASN A 120 -25.32 8.17 -16.71
C ASN A 120 -25.22 8.82 -18.10
N LYS A 121 -26.13 9.75 -18.40
CA LYS A 121 -26.23 10.43 -19.71
C LYS A 121 -25.16 11.48 -19.95
N ALA A 122 -24.54 12.01 -18.90
CA ALA A 122 -23.46 12.99 -19.02
C ALA A 122 -22.22 12.34 -19.67
N ASN A 123 -21.64 12.99 -20.69
CA ASN A 123 -20.42 12.56 -21.35
C ASN A 123 -19.31 13.62 -21.29
N ASN A 124 -19.61 14.80 -20.84
CA ASN A 124 -18.67 15.89 -20.64
C ASN A 124 -19.18 16.81 -19.52
N ILE A 125 -18.32 17.73 -19.07
CA ILE A 125 -18.62 18.60 -17.93
C ILE A 125 -19.84 19.51 -18.12
N LYS A 126 -20.22 19.83 -19.37
CA LYS A 126 -21.39 20.68 -19.67
C LYS A 126 -22.71 19.94 -19.51
N ASP A 127 -22.66 18.61 -19.54
CA ASP A 127 -23.82 17.74 -19.35
C ASP A 127 -24.13 17.50 -17.86
N VAL A 128 -23.23 17.95 -16.97
CA VAL A 128 -23.36 17.77 -15.50
C VAL A 128 -24.31 18.82 -14.96
N LYS A 129 -25.62 18.46 -14.86
CA LYS A 129 -26.70 19.32 -14.39
C LYS A 129 -27.71 18.50 -13.60
N ASP A 130 -28.31 19.12 -12.60
CA ASP A 130 -29.31 18.52 -11.71
C ASP A 130 -28.81 17.22 -11.06
N MET A 131 -27.49 17.18 -10.73
CA MET A 131 -26.81 16.02 -10.18
C MET A 131 -26.41 16.28 -8.72
N LYS A 132 -26.38 15.21 -7.92
CA LYS A 132 -25.70 15.17 -6.63
C LYS A 132 -24.27 14.70 -6.82
N ILE A 133 -23.29 15.51 -6.41
CA ILE A 133 -21.87 15.24 -6.63
C ILE A 133 -21.14 15.20 -5.30
N GLY A 134 -20.50 14.07 -5.01
CA GLY A 134 -19.75 13.84 -3.78
C GLY A 134 -18.32 14.38 -3.82
N ILE A 135 -17.91 14.99 -2.72
CA ILE A 135 -16.52 15.36 -2.43
C ILE A 135 -16.17 14.94 -1.00
N LEU A 136 -14.88 14.82 -0.67
CA LEU A 136 -14.49 14.62 0.73
C LEU A 136 -14.66 15.91 1.53
N ASN A 137 -14.94 15.78 2.83
CA ASN A 137 -14.94 16.91 3.78
C ASN A 137 -13.52 17.24 4.30
N ASP A 138 -12.50 16.41 3.98
CA ASP A 138 -11.12 16.68 4.36
C ASP A 138 -10.51 17.78 3.50
N LYS A 139 -10.50 19.01 4.03
CA LYS A 139 -9.96 20.22 3.38
C LYS A 139 -8.46 20.14 3.02
N LYS A 140 -7.74 19.11 3.50
CA LYS A 140 -6.33 18.89 3.19
C LYS A 140 -6.14 17.88 2.06
N SER A 141 -7.18 17.12 1.71
CA SER A 141 -7.13 16.15 0.63
C SER A 141 -6.97 16.85 -0.73
N PRO A 142 -5.86 16.65 -1.47
CA PRO A 142 -5.70 17.24 -2.78
C PRO A 142 -6.75 16.75 -3.78
N GLU A 143 -6.92 15.42 -3.86
CA GLU A 143 -7.74 14.75 -4.86
C GLU A 143 -9.22 14.69 -4.48
N GLY A 144 -9.53 14.65 -3.17
CA GLY A 144 -10.89 14.56 -2.67
C GLY A 144 -11.56 15.90 -2.38
N TYR A 145 -10.78 16.99 -2.19
CA TYR A 145 -11.33 18.29 -1.83
C TYR A 145 -10.75 19.47 -2.60
N ILE A 146 -9.41 19.64 -2.61
CA ILE A 146 -8.78 20.86 -3.13
C ILE A 146 -8.99 20.99 -4.64
N ILE A 147 -8.67 19.94 -5.41
CA ILE A 147 -8.84 19.91 -6.87
C ILE A 147 -10.32 19.90 -7.24
N PRO A 148 -11.18 19.06 -6.61
CA PRO A 148 -12.63 19.12 -6.80
C PRO A 148 -13.23 20.51 -6.63
N LYS A 149 -12.91 21.21 -5.56
CA LYS A 149 -13.42 22.60 -5.35
C LYS A 149 -12.96 23.58 -6.43
N GLU A 150 -11.78 23.38 -7.03
CA GLU A 150 -11.34 24.16 -8.20
C GLU A 150 -12.15 23.83 -9.44
N ILE A 151 -12.36 22.53 -9.74
CA ILE A 151 -13.17 22.08 -10.89
C ILE A 151 -14.60 22.61 -10.77
N ILE A 152 -15.20 22.47 -9.59
CA ILE A 152 -16.55 22.96 -9.27
C ILE A 152 -16.65 24.46 -9.52
N LYS A 153 -15.69 25.24 -9.01
CA LYS A 153 -15.68 26.71 -9.19
C LYS A 153 -15.45 27.14 -10.62
N GLU A 154 -14.48 26.52 -11.32
CA GLU A 154 -14.15 26.86 -12.72
C GLU A 154 -15.29 26.60 -13.67
N ASN A 155 -16.05 25.52 -13.43
CA ASN A 155 -17.17 25.10 -14.29
C ASN A 155 -18.53 25.54 -13.72
N LYS A 156 -18.57 26.27 -12.60
CA LYS A 156 -19.79 26.75 -11.94
C LYS A 156 -20.79 25.62 -11.62
N LEU A 157 -20.27 24.47 -11.21
CA LEU A 157 -21.11 23.29 -10.98
C LEU A 157 -22.06 23.48 -9.79
N GLU A 158 -21.75 24.37 -8.82
CA GLU A 158 -22.61 24.68 -7.68
C GLU A 158 -23.92 25.41 -8.10
N ASP A 159 -23.96 26.01 -9.32
CA ASP A 159 -25.13 26.73 -9.79
C ASP A 159 -26.26 25.78 -10.21
N ASP A 160 -25.90 24.61 -10.77
CA ASP A 160 -26.84 23.64 -11.35
C ASP A 160 -26.85 22.27 -10.62
N ASN A 161 -26.05 22.07 -9.56
CA ASN A 161 -25.86 20.76 -8.92
C ASN A 161 -25.79 20.88 -7.38
N GLU A 162 -26.10 19.80 -6.68
CA GLU A 162 -25.94 19.65 -5.24
C GLU A 162 -24.55 19.04 -4.93
N ILE A 163 -23.72 19.75 -4.15
CA ILE A 163 -22.41 19.25 -3.72
C ILE A 163 -22.54 18.69 -2.32
N VAL A 164 -22.30 17.37 -2.18
CA VAL A 164 -22.45 16.64 -0.92
C VAL A 164 -21.07 16.31 -0.35
N GLU A 165 -20.82 16.63 0.91
CA GLU A 165 -19.55 16.34 1.59
C GLU A 165 -19.63 15.00 2.34
N TYR A 166 -18.64 14.14 2.11
CA TYR A 166 -18.53 12.79 2.71
C TYR A 166 -17.29 12.69 3.58
N GLU A 167 -17.34 11.81 4.58
CA GLU A 167 -16.17 11.51 5.41
C GLU A 167 -15.13 10.63 4.69
N ASP A 168 -15.58 9.81 3.73
CA ASP A 168 -14.72 8.84 3.04
C ASP A 168 -15.21 8.47 1.64
N TYR A 169 -14.28 7.96 0.84
CA TYR A 169 -14.54 7.54 -0.53
C TYR A 169 -15.43 6.29 -0.64
N THR A 170 -15.38 5.38 0.33
CA THR A 170 -16.18 4.15 0.29
C THR A 170 -17.67 4.47 0.43
N SER A 171 -18.02 5.38 1.34
CA SER A 171 -19.40 5.84 1.50
C SER A 171 -19.92 6.54 0.23
N MET A 172 -19.09 7.38 -0.42
CA MET A 172 -19.44 7.97 -1.73
C MET A 172 -19.70 6.90 -2.79
N LEU A 173 -18.81 5.88 -2.86
CA LEU A 173 -18.95 4.79 -3.83
C LEU A 173 -20.25 4.00 -3.61
N VAL A 174 -20.55 3.66 -2.35
CA VAL A 174 -21.78 2.93 -1.97
C VAL A 174 -23.01 3.71 -2.41
N ASP A 175 -23.06 5.02 -2.13
CA ASP A 175 -24.20 5.86 -2.46
C ASP A 175 -24.31 6.09 -3.98
N MET A 176 -23.18 6.12 -4.72
CA MET A 176 -23.18 6.19 -6.19
C MET A 176 -23.70 4.91 -6.84
N TYR A 177 -23.31 3.73 -6.35
CA TYR A 177 -23.86 2.45 -6.83
C TYR A 177 -25.31 2.22 -6.36
N GLY A 178 -25.70 2.83 -5.23
CA GLY A 178 -27.06 2.83 -4.71
C GLY A 178 -28.01 3.87 -5.33
N GLU A 179 -27.55 4.60 -6.35
CA GLU A 179 -28.31 5.67 -7.04
C GLU A 179 -28.74 6.84 -6.13
N GLU A 180 -28.09 6.97 -4.94
CA GLU A 180 -28.29 8.10 -4.01
C GLU A 180 -27.35 9.28 -4.36
N LEU A 181 -26.29 9.02 -5.15
CA LEU A 181 -25.29 9.97 -5.62
C LEU A 181 -25.07 9.78 -7.11
N ASP A 182 -25.09 10.85 -7.90
CA ASP A 182 -24.95 10.79 -9.36
C ASP A 182 -23.50 10.76 -9.82
N GLY A 183 -22.59 11.33 -9.05
CA GLY A 183 -21.16 11.33 -9.34
C GLY A 183 -20.30 11.65 -8.13
N MET A 184 -19.04 11.26 -8.19
CA MET A 184 -18.08 11.49 -7.11
C MET A 184 -16.73 11.96 -7.63
N PHE A 185 -16.09 12.85 -6.89
CA PHE A 185 -14.69 13.17 -7.13
C PHE A 185 -13.79 12.20 -6.39
N VAL A 186 -12.80 11.67 -7.10
CA VAL A 186 -11.88 10.66 -6.59
C VAL A 186 -10.52 10.79 -7.27
N SER A 187 -9.48 10.14 -6.73
CA SER A 187 -8.18 10.00 -7.40
C SER A 187 -8.29 9.20 -8.71
N ASP A 188 -7.44 9.50 -9.70
CA ASP A 188 -7.27 8.71 -10.93
C ASP A 188 -6.89 7.24 -10.69
N HIS A 189 -6.46 6.93 -9.45
CA HIS A 189 -6.17 5.56 -9.01
C HIS A 189 -7.39 4.80 -8.46
N TYR A 190 -8.62 5.32 -8.66
CA TYR A 190 -9.85 4.75 -8.11
C TYR A 190 -10.07 3.27 -8.44
N VAL A 191 -9.62 2.81 -9.60
CA VAL A 191 -9.72 1.39 -9.98
C VAL A 191 -8.95 0.52 -8.99
N SER A 192 -7.71 0.88 -8.66
CA SER A 192 -6.90 0.13 -7.69
C SER A 192 -7.42 0.26 -6.25
N MET A 193 -8.11 1.37 -5.93
CA MET A 193 -8.72 1.58 -4.62
C MET A 193 -9.89 0.65 -4.37
N PHE A 194 -10.74 0.43 -5.38
CA PHE A 194 -12.05 -0.18 -5.19
C PHE A 194 -12.19 -1.57 -5.81
N SER A 195 -11.44 -1.93 -6.86
CA SER A 195 -11.57 -3.25 -7.50
C SER A 195 -11.26 -4.44 -6.60
N GLY A 196 -10.60 -4.23 -5.48
CA GLY A 196 -10.37 -5.25 -4.44
C GLY A 196 -11.52 -5.41 -3.44
N ILE A 197 -12.57 -4.59 -3.52
CA ILE A 197 -13.74 -4.63 -2.64
C ILE A 197 -14.83 -5.46 -3.33
N THR A 198 -15.36 -6.47 -2.63
CA THR A 198 -16.44 -7.32 -3.15
C THR A 198 -17.62 -6.47 -3.60
N GLY A 199 -18.09 -6.70 -4.83
CA GLY A 199 -19.21 -5.97 -5.43
C GLY A 199 -18.79 -4.75 -6.27
N TYR A 200 -17.52 -4.34 -6.24
CA TYR A 200 -16.99 -3.21 -7.01
C TYR A 200 -15.79 -3.60 -7.91
N GLU A 201 -15.63 -4.90 -8.16
CA GLU A 201 -14.51 -5.45 -8.95
C GLU A 201 -14.47 -4.88 -10.37
N ASN A 202 -15.64 -4.53 -10.91
CA ASN A 202 -15.82 -4.04 -12.27
C ASN A 202 -15.88 -2.49 -12.35
N ILE A 203 -15.47 -1.76 -11.33
CA ILE A 203 -15.60 -0.30 -11.29
C ILE A 203 -15.04 0.40 -12.53
N ALA A 204 -13.98 -0.15 -13.12
CA ALA A 204 -13.39 0.40 -14.36
C ALA A 204 -14.36 0.40 -15.57
N THR A 205 -15.31 -0.54 -15.60
CA THR A 205 -16.31 -0.68 -16.67
C THR A 205 -17.68 -0.15 -16.27
N ASP A 206 -17.99 -0.20 -14.97
CA ASP A 206 -19.25 0.27 -14.41
C ASP A 206 -19.31 1.79 -14.35
N THR A 207 -18.15 2.46 -14.40
CA THR A 207 -18.05 3.93 -14.31
C THR A 207 -17.34 4.54 -15.51
N LYS A 208 -17.47 5.86 -15.66
CA LYS A 208 -16.74 6.67 -16.65
C LYS A 208 -16.31 8.00 -16.04
N VAL A 209 -15.17 8.51 -16.51
CA VAL A 209 -14.63 9.81 -16.11
C VAL A 209 -15.23 10.91 -16.99
N ILE A 210 -15.79 11.94 -16.38
CA ILE A 210 -16.35 13.11 -17.06
C ILE A 210 -15.31 14.21 -17.27
N ILE A 211 -14.49 14.44 -16.28
CA ILE A 211 -13.37 15.39 -16.32
C ILE A 211 -12.26 14.91 -15.40
N SER A 212 -11.04 15.11 -15.83
CA SER A 212 -9.82 14.90 -15.06
C SER A 212 -9.03 16.19 -14.94
N LYS A 213 -8.45 16.47 -13.79
CA LYS A 213 -7.62 17.66 -13.58
C LYS A 213 -6.40 17.34 -12.75
N ASP A 214 -5.25 17.70 -13.31
CA ASP A 214 -3.95 17.63 -12.65
C ASP A 214 -3.63 18.90 -11.91
N LYS A 215 -3.01 18.76 -10.73
CA LYS A 215 -2.46 19.88 -9.98
C LYS A 215 -1.12 19.51 -9.35
N LYS A 216 -0.08 20.25 -9.74
CA LYS A 216 1.22 20.14 -9.10
C LYS A 216 1.21 20.91 -7.79
N MET A 217 1.38 20.19 -6.69
CA MET A 217 1.43 20.78 -5.35
C MET A 217 2.77 20.46 -4.69
N LYS A 218 3.21 21.32 -3.77
CA LYS A 218 4.26 20.91 -2.84
C LYS A 218 3.72 19.72 -2.07
N LYS A 219 4.55 18.68 -1.89
CA LYS A 219 4.22 17.58 -1.00
C LYS A 219 3.76 18.21 0.31
N ALA A 220 2.49 18.02 0.66
CA ALA A 220 1.98 18.54 1.91
C ALA A 220 2.86 17.96 3.01
N ALA A 221 3.36 18.79 3.90
CA ALA A 221 4.03 18.34 5.12
C ALA A 221 2.94 17.75 6.02
N THR A 222 2.44 16.57 5.63
CA THR A 222 1.26 15.95 6.22
C THR A 222 1.63 15.07 7.39
N SER A 223 2.92 14.76 7.58
CA SER A 223 3.29 13.92 8.71
C SER A 223 4.46 14.47 9.52
N LYS A 224 4.36 14.28 10.82
CA LYS A 224 5.48 14.35 11.76
C LYS A 224 6.62 13.38 11.35
N ILE A 225 6.34 12.40 10.50
CA ILE A 225 7.26 11.37 10.04
C ILE A 225 8.25 11.91 9.01
N GLU A 226 7.81 12.76 8.06
CA GLU A 226 8.72 13.40 7.10
C GLU A 226 9.77 14.27 7.79
N THR A 227 9.40 14.89 8.90
CA THR A 227 10.32 15.67 9.74
C THR A 227 11.11 14.81 10.72
N ALA A 228 10.58 13.67 11.18
CA ALA A 228 11.25 12.79 12.13
C ALA A 228 12.35 11.93 11.48
N SER A 229 12.12 11.43 10.25
CA SER A 229 13.11 10.64 9.51
C SER A 229 14.31 11.45 9.04
N SER A 230 14.16 12.77 8.86
CA SER A 230 15.24 13.65 8.39
C SER A 230 16.41 13.78 9.36
N GLY A 231 16.29 13.32 10.60
CA GLY A 231 17.31 13.44 11.64
C GLY A 231 17.96 12.13 12.10
N LYS A 232 17.32 10.97 11.85
CA LYS A 232 17.87 9.68 12.32
C LYS A 232 18.97 9.17 11.39
N ASP A 233 20.06 8.71 11.96
CA ASP A 233 21.15 8.07 11.19
C ASP A 233 20.82 6.58 11.00
N VAL A 234 21.04 6.06 9.79
CA VAL A 234 20.87 4.63 9.48
C VAL A 234 21.89 3.71 10.16
N THR A 235 22.86 4.28 10.86
CA THR A 235 23.82 3.55 11.71
C THR A 235 23.27 3.21 13.11
N GLU A 236 22.14 3.78 13.50
CA GLU A 236 21.42 3.45 14.72
C GLU A 236 20.24 2.52 14.40
N PRO A 237 19.76 1.71 15.39
CA PRO A 237 18.59 0.86 15.16
C PRO A 237 17.39 1.63 14.64
N PHE A 238 16.77 1.15 13.57
CA PHE A 238 15.66 1.83 12.90
C PHE A 238 14.55 0.88 12.46
N THR A 239 13.42 1.46 12.13
CA THR A 239 12.25 0.77 11.56
C THR A 239 11.96 1.29 10.15
N ILE A 240 11.77 0.37 9.21
CA ILE A 240 11.35 0.68 7.84
C ILE A 240 10.08 -0.07 7.48
N LEU A 241 9.13 0.63 6.84
CA LEU A 241 7.93 0.04 6.26
C LEU A 241 8.10 -0.11 4.75
N LEU A 242 8.05 -1.34 4.27
CA LEU A 242 8.00 -1.64 2.84
C LEU A 242 6.54 -1.82 2.43
N MET A 243 6.13 -1.11 1.38
CA MET A 243 4.78 -1.15 0.83
C MET A 243 4.83 -1.56 -0.64
N GLY A 244 4.16 -2.64 -0.99
CA GLY A 244 3.90 -3.05 -2.37
C GLY A 244 2.48 -2.68 -2.77
N ILE A 245 2.33 -2.00 -3.91
CA ILE A 245 1.02 -1.61 -4.41
C ILE A 245 0.70 -2.29 -5.74
N ASP A 246 -0.57 -2.67 -5.90
CA ASP A 246 -1.09 -3.25 -7.14
C ASP A 246 -1.33 -2.14 -8.18
N SER A 247 -0.25 -1.75 -8.85
CA SER A 247 -0.31 -0.82 -9.97
C SER A 247 0.62 -1.29 -11.08
N THR A 248 0.11 -1.28 -12.31
CA THR A 248 0.86 -1.63 -13.52
C THR A 248 1.40 -0.40 -14.25
N GLU A 249 1.29 0.78 -13.68
CA GLU A 249 1.80 2.02 -14.26
C GLU A 249 3.34 2.02 -14.35
N GLU A 250 3.87 2.72 -15.36
CA GLU A 250 5.33 2.85 -15.55
C GLU A 250 5.97 3.69 -14.45
N THR A 251 5.22 4.65 -13.90
CA THR A 251 5.69 5.57 -12.87
C THR A 251 4.75 5.54 -11.67
N LEU A 252 5.33 5.62 -10.49
CA LEU A 252 4.56 5.77 -9.26
C LEU A 252 4.49 7.24 -8.89
N ALA A 253 3.29 7.82 -8.92
CA ALA A 253 3.11 9.15 -8.38
C ALA A 253 3.43 9.14 -6.88
N LYS A 254 4.19 10.15 -6.42
CA LYS A 254 4.49 10.27 -4.99
C LYS A 254 3.21 10.54 -4.22
N ASN A 255 3.00 9.79 -3.14
CA ASN A 255 1.75 9.71 -2.39
C ASN A 255 0.57 9.17 -3.22
N ALA A 256 0.82 8.41 -4.28
CA ALA A 256 -0.24 7.71 -4.99
C ALA A 256 -1.14 6.97 -3.99
N ILE A 257 -2.41 7.26 -4.06
CA ILE A 257 -3.43 6.55 -3.30
C ILE A 257 -3.64 5.21 -4.01
N ALA A 258 -3.24 4.13 -3.39
CA ALA A 258 -3.45 2.79 -3.91
C ALA A 258 -3.48 1.80 -2.76
N ASN A 259 -4.19 0.69 -2.93
CA ASN A 259 -4.25 -0.35 -1.92
C ASN A 259 -2.85 -0.87 -1.58
N GLY A 260 -2.52 -0.88 -0.30
CA GLY A 260 -1.32 -1.51 0.24
C GLY A 260 -1.51 -3.02 0.27
N ASP A 261 -1.16 -3.70 -0.81
CA ASP A 261 -1.34 -5.16 -0.91
C ASP A 261 -0.25 -5.95 -0.22
N THR A 262 0.90 -5.35 -0.06
CA THR A 262 2.05 -5.89 0.69
C THR A 262 2.47 -4.87 1.72
N LEU A 263 2.45 -5.26 2.97
CA LEU A 263 2.88 -4.44 4.11
C LEU A 263 3.89 -5.24 4.92
N ILE A 264 5.16 -4.84 4.86
CA ILE A 264 6.24 -5.51 5.60
C ILE A 264 6.94 -4.49 6.48
N LEU A 265 6.84 -4.70 7.79
CA LEU A 265 7.47 -3.86 8.79
C LEU A 265 8.78 -4.52 9.24
N ILE A 266 9.90 -3.83 9.05
CA ILE A 266 11.23 -4.34 9.36
C ILE A 266 11.84 -3.45 10.43
N THR A 267 12.32 -4.04 11.52
CA THR A 267 13.29 -3.40 12.39
C THR A 267 14.68 -3.90 12.06
N PHE A 268 15.65 -3.02 12.02
CA PHE A 268 17.04 -3.39 11.75
C PHE A 268 17.98 -2.73 12.77
N ASN A 269 18.88 -3.54 13.32
CA ASN A 269 19.92 -3.07 14.21
C ASN A 269 21.30 -3.21 13.53
N PRO A 270 21.85 -2.12 12.98
CA PRO A 270 23.12 -2.17 12.25
C PRO A 270 24.33 -2.50 13.14
N LYS A 271 24.20 -2.39 14.47
CA LYS A 271 25.26 -2.75 15.43
C LYS A 271 25.40 -4.26 15.58
N THR A 272 24.28 -4.97 15.63
CA THR A 272 24.20 -6.43 15.83
C THR A 272 23.98 -7.21 14.54
N LEU A 273 23.60 -6.54 13.44
CA LEU A 273 23.13 -7.13 12.18
C LEU A 273 21.89 -8.02 12.33
N ASN A 274 21.09 -7.75 13.35
CA ASN A 274 19.81 -8.42 13.55
C ASN A 274 18.66 -7.60 12.94
N ALA A 275 17.70 -8.30 12.36
CA ALA A 275 16.48 -7.74 11.85
C ALA A 275 15.26 -8.53 12.33
N THR A 276 14.14 -7.87 12.53
CA THR A 276 12.82 -8.52 12.55
C THR A 276 12.06 -8.15 11.29
N MET A 277 11.33 -9.08 10.73
CA MET A 277 10.55 -8.87 9.51
C MET A 277 9.12 -9.36 9.74
N LEU A 278 8.17 -8.43 9.81
CA LEU A 278 6.76 -8.70 10.04
C LEU A 278 5.96 -8.45 8.76
N SER A 279 5.33 -9.47 8.23
CA SER A 279 4.26 -9.31 7.24
C SER A 279 2.95 -8.99 7.95
N ILE A 280 2.28 -7.93 7.50
CA ILE A 280 0.98 -7.50 8.03
C ILE A 280 -0.07 -7.86 6.98
N PRO A 281 -0.97 -8.83 7.26
CA PRO A 281 -2.03 -9.17 6.31
C PRO A 281 -2.87 -7.94 5.96
N ARG A 282 -3.07 -7.68 4.67
CA ARG A 282 -3.79 -6.49 4.18
C ARG A 282 -5.24 -6.38 4.69
N ASP A 283 -5.84 -7.53 4.98
CA ASP A 283 -7.21 -7.64 5.49
C ASP A 283 -7.30 -7.57 7.02
N SER A 284 -6.18 -7.22 7.72
CA SER A 284 -6.17 -7.08 9.17
C SER A 284 -7.17 -6.05 9.65
N TYR A 285 -8.10 -6.48 10.51
CA TYR A 285 -9.15 -5.66 11.10
C TYR A 285 -8.61 -4.91 12.31
N VAL A 286 -8.25 -3.65 12.11
CA VAL A 286 -7.52 -2.82 13.07
C VAL A 286 -8.11 -1.40 13.14
N PRO A 287 -7.93 -0.67 14.26
CA PRO A 287 -8.29 0.75 14.32
C PRO A 287 -7.57 1.56 13.26
N ILE A 288 -8.29 2.31 12.43
CA ILE A 288 -7.70 3.18 11.39
C ILE A 288 -7.41 4.55 12.00
N ALA A 289 -6.14 4.91 12.11
CA ALA A 289 -5.68 6.06 12.88
C ALA A 289 -6.19 7.42 12.38
N CYS A 290 -6.38 7.59 11.08
CA CYS A 290 -6.82 8.84 10.47
C CYS A 290 -8.34 9.03 10.45
N TRP A 291 -9.12 7.99 10.79
CA TRP A 291 -10.57 8.08 10.82
C TRP A 291 -11.08 8.64 12.15
N SER A 292 -12.13 9.44 12.10
CA SER A 292 -12.77 9.98 13.32
C SER A 292 -13.26 8.84 14.21
N GLY A 293 -12.87 8.89 15.49
CA GLY A 293 -13.20 7.82 16.46
C GLY A 293 -12.41 6.52 16.26
N LYS A 294 -11.53 6.45 15.29
CA LYS A 294 -10.65 5.30 14.97
C LYS A 294 -11.39 3.96 14.95
N PRO A 295 -12.47 3.83 14.16
CA PRO A 295 -13.17 2.55 14.03
C PRO A 295 -12.22 1.51 13.41
N GLU A 296 -12.44 0.24 13.79
CA GLU A 296 -11.70 -0.86 13.17
C GLU A 296 -12.23 -1.13 11.76
N ASN A 297 -11.28 -1.37 10.85
CA ASN A 297 -11.53 -1.77 9.47
C ASN A 297 -10.29 -2.48 8.90
N LYS A 298 -10.36 -2.97 7.66
CA LYS A 298 -9.19 -3.52 6.98
C LYS A 298 -8.07 -2.50 6.92
N ILE A 299 -6.87 -2.90 7.32
CA ILE A 299 -5.71 -1.99 7.33
C ILE A 299 -5.40 -1.43 5.93
N THR A 300 -5.67 -2.20 4.86
CA THR A 300 -5.46 -1.73 3.48
C THR A 300 -6.27 -0.49 3.16
N HIS A 301 -7.43 -0.28 3.79
CA HIS A 301 -8.27 0.90 3.58
C HIS A 301 -7.60 2.20 4.08
N ALA A 302 -6.63 2.11 5.00
CA ALA A 302 -5.84 3.27 5.40
C ALA A 302 -5.02 3.86 4.24
N ALA A 303 -4.62 3.04 3.26
CA ALA A 303 -3.84 3.48 2.10
C ALA A 303 -4.61 4.44 1.18
N ALA A 304 -5.95 4.33 1.15
CA ALA A 304 -6.82 5.25 0.41
C ALA A 304 -6.77 6.70 0.93
N TYR A 305 -6.19 6.90 2.13
CA TYR A 305 -6.00 8.22 2.76
C TYR A 305 -4.53 8.65 2.76
N GLY A 306 -3.71 8.02 1.93
CA GLY A 306 -2.31 8.33 1.76
C GLY A 306 -1.37 7.60 2.71
N ASN A 307 -0.07 7.80 2.48
CA ASN A 307 0.98 7.13 3.24
C ASN A 307 0.91 7.42 4.74
N ASP A 308 0.55 8.65 5.12
CA ASP A 308 0.50 9.06 6.52
C ASP A 308 -0.55 8.30 7.32
N CYS A 309 -1.73 8.09 6.74
CA CYS A 309 -2.78 7.31 7.40
C CYS A 309 -2.34 5.86 7.62
N MET A 310 -1.75 5.23 6.61
CA MET A 310 -1.21 3.87 6.70
C MET A 310 -0.11 3.78 7.76
N ILE A 311 0.86 4.69 7.71
CA ILE A 311 2.00 4.71 8.64
C ILE A 311 1.51 4.92 10.08
N ASN A 312 0.65 5.93 10.32
CA ASN A 312 0.11 6.20 11.66
C ASN A 312 -0.72 5.01 12.19
N THR A 313 -1.48 4.33 11.30
CA THR A 313 -2.24 3.15 11.68
C THR A 313 -1.33 2.02 12.14
N ILE A 314 -0.24 1.76 11.41
CA ILE A 314 0.74 0.74 11.79
C ILE A 314 1.50 1.14 13.06
N GLU A 315 1.94 2.39 13.17
CA GLU A 315 2.64 2.89 14.36
C GLU A 315 1.82 2.74 15.64
N GLU A 316 0.56 3.16 15.60
CA GLU A 316 -0.34 3.06 16.76
C GLU A 316 -0.68 1.59 17.07
N TYR A 317 -0.93 0.79 16.04
CA TYR A 317 -1.31 -0.60 16.23
C TYR A 317 -0.17 -1.44 16.77
N PHE A 318 1.07 -1.25 16.32
CA PHE A 318 2.25 -2.00 16.77
C PHE A 318 3.10 -1.27 17.80
N ASP A 319 2.63 -0.15 18.36
CA ASP A 319 3.33 0.63 19.39
C ASP A 319 4.82 0.83 19.03
N THR A 320 5.07 1.27 17.82
CA THR A 320 6.39 1.50 17.23
C THR A 320 6.46 2.83 16.51
N LYS A 321 7.67 3.25 16.13
CA LYS A 321 7.88 4.38 15.22
C LYS A 321 8.47 3.90 13.93
N ILE A 322 7.96 4.40 12.80
CA ILE A 322 8.48 4.11 11.47
C ILE A 322 9.40 5.26 11.07
N ASP A 323 10.69 4.99 11.03
CA ASP A 323 11.70 5.98 10.66
C ASP A 323 11.72 6.22 9.16
N TYR A 324 11.56 5.14 8.38
CA TYR A 324 11.62 5.17 6.92
C TYR A 324 10.49 4.38 6.29
N TYR A 325 10.13 4.74 5.07
CA TYR A 325 9.28 3.89 4.23
C TYR A 325 9.82 3.82 2.81
N ALA A 326 9.50 2.74 2.13
CA ALA A 326 9.69 2.56 0.69
C ALA A 326 8.44 1.92 0.10
N LYS A 327 7.83 2.56 -0.88
CA LYS A 327 6.64 2.13 -1.58
C LYS A 327 6.99 1.89 -3.04
N ILE A 328 6.67 0.71 -3.56
CA ILE A 328 7.03 0.29 -4.90
C ILE A 328 5.83 -0.37 -5.60
N ASN A 329 5.68 -0.15 -6.90
CA ASN A 329 4.70 -0.83 -7.72
C ASN A 329 5.29 -2.07 -8.43
N PHE A 330 4.47 -2.81 -9.17
CA PHE A 330 4.91 -4.03 -9.87
C PHE A 330 6.03 -3.78 -10.88
N LYS A 331 5.93 -2.71 -11.67
CA LYS A 331 6.98 -2.34 -12.63
C LYS A 331 8.30 -2.00 -11.94
N GLY A 332 8.22 -1.34 -10.79
CA GLY A 332 9.38 -1.05 -9.96
C GLY A 332 10.04 -2.30 -9.42
N LEU A 333 9.27 -3.28 -8.95
CA LEU A 333 9.80 -4.57 -8.51
C LEU A 333 10.51 -5.31 -9.65
N VAL A 334 9.86 -5.40 -10.82
CA VAL A 334 10.46 -6.01 -12.02
C VAL A 334 11.77 -5.33 -12.39
N LYS A 335 11.78 -3.98 -12.42
CA LYS A 335 12.99 -3.20 -12.71
C LYS A 335 14.09 -3.42 -11.66
N LEU A 336 13.73 -3.49 -10.38
CA LEU A 336 14.66 -3.71 -9.28
C LEU A 336 15.35 -5.07 -9.39
N VAL A 337 14.58 -6.14 -9.57
CA VAL A 337 15.11 -7.50 -9.70
C VAL A 337 16.02 -7.61 -10.93
N ASN A 338 15.61 -7.06 -12.08
CA ASN A 338 16.44 -7.07 -13.28
C ASN A 338 17.73 -6.23 -13.12
N ALA A 339 17.69 -5.12 -12.37
CA ALA A 339 18.86 -4.25 -12.15
C ALA A 339 19.93 -4.91 -11.26
N VAL A 340 19.53 -5.88 -10.42
CA VAL A 340 20.46 -6.71 -9.61
C VAL A 340 20.80 -8.04 -10.28
N ASP A 341 20.48 -8.19 -11.57
CA ASP A 341 20.72 -9.39 -12.36
C ASP A 341 19.98 -10.64 -11.84
N GLY A 342 18.71 -10.46 -11.44
CA GLY A 342 17.86 -11.53 -10.94
C GLY A 342 18.10 -11.90 -9.48
N VAL A 343 17.29 -12.84 -8.99
CA VAL A 343 17.33 -13.33 -7.61
C VAL A 343 17.22 -14.86 -7.57
N ASP A 344 17.86 -15.46 -6.58
CA ASP A 344 17.85 -16.91 -6.38
C ASP A 344 16.90 -17.25 -5.23
N VAL A 345 15.89 -18.08 -5.50
CA VAL A 345 14.86 -18.51 -4.53
C VAL A 345 14.52 -19.99 -4.73
N ASP A 346 13.94 -20.60 -3.69
CA ASP A 346 13.42 -21.97 -3.74
C ASP A 346 11.91 -21.91 -4.00
N VAL A 347 11.50 -22.40 -5.18
CA VAL A 347 10.10 -22.45 -5.59
C VAL A 347 9.49 -23.78 -5.14
N PRO A 348 8.44 -23.78 -4.28
CA PRO A 348 7.93 -25.01 -3.67
C PRO A 348 7.19 -25.91 -4.67
N LYS A 349 6.59 -25.32 -5.70
CA LYS A 349 5.88 -26.00 -6.79
C LYS A 349 5.77 -25.07 -7.99
N GLU A 350 5.28 -25.56 -9.12
CA GLU A 350 4.98 -24.69 -10.27
C GLU A 350 4.00 -23.59 -9.88
N LEU A 351 4.35 -22.35 -10.18
CA LEU A 351 3.54 -21.17 -9.94
C LEU A 351 3.37 -20.38 -11.25
N CYS A 352 2.14 -20.01 -11.57
CA CYS A 352 1.80 -19.26 -12.77
C CYS A 352 1.10 -17.94 -12.42
N THR A 353 1.13 -16.96 -13.32
CA THR A 353 0.35 -15.73 -13.15
C THR A 353 -1.14 -16.06 -13.10
N ASP A 354 -1.85 -15.44 -12.16
CA ASP A 354 -3.31 -15.52 -12.09
C ASP A 354 -4.01 -14.54 -13.05
N ASP A 355 -3.25 -13.62 -13.63
CA ASP A 355 -3.78 -12.48 -14.41
C ASP A 355 -3.66 -12.73 -15.90
N SER A 356 -4.79 -13.07 -16.52
CA SER A 356 -4.95 -13.21 -17.97
C SER A 356 -4.91 -11.86 -18.70
N SER A 357 -4.99 -10.72 -18.01
CA SER A 357 -5.04 -9.38 -18.60
C SER A 357 -3.73 -8.97 -19.28
N ARG A 358 -2.60 -9.60 -18.93
CA ARG A 358 -1.29 -9.36 -19.54
C ARG A 358 -1.05 -10.16 -20.84
N GLY A 359 -2.03 -10.93 -21.29
CA GLY A 359 -2.00 -11.64 -22.58
C GLY A 359 -0.97 -12.77 -22.70
N LYS A 360 -0.09 -12.96 -21.69
CA LYS A 360 0.91 -14.03 -21.68
C LYS A 360 1.10 -14.54 -20.25
N GLN A 361 0.77 -15.79 -20.04
CA GLN A 361 1.01 -16.48 -18.79
C GLN A 361 2.51 -16.69 -18.59
N VAL A 362 3.03 -16.32 -17.41
CA VAL A 362 4.40 -16.61 -16.97
C VAL A 362 4.32 -17.65 -15.87
N CYS A 363 5.05 -18.75 -16.02
CA CYS A 363 5.12 -19.83 -15.05
C CYS A 363 6.57 -20.03 -14.59
N ILE A 364 6.77 -20.29 -13.30
CA ILE A 364 8.06 -20.66 -12.70
C ILE A 364 7.99 -22.10 -12.21
N GLN A 365 9.08 -22.84 -12.43
CA GLN A 365 9.17 -24.26 -12.11
C GLN A 365 9.60 -24.49 -10.66
N PRO A 366 9.27 -25.66 -10.06
CA PRO A 366 9.71 -26.00 -8.70
C PRO A 366 11.22 -26.19 -8.60
N GLY A 367 11.74 -26.02 -7.38
CA GLY A 367 13.16 -26.18 -7.04
C GLY A 367 13.90 -24.85 -6.95
N HIS A 368 15.21 -24.93 -6.83
CA HIS A 368 16.08 -23.75 -6.78
C HIS A 368 16.11 -23.07 -8.15
N GLN A 369 15.64 -21.82 -8.23
CA GLN A 369 15.47 -21.07 -9.46
C GLN A 369 16.16 -19.71 -9.38
N HIS A 370 16.76 -19.30 -10.49
CA HIS A 370 17.21 -17.92 -10.71
C HIS A 370 16.12 -17.16 -11.47
N LEU A 371 15.43 -16.25 -10.78
CA LEU A 371 14.27 -15.56 -11.31
C LEU A 371 14.64 -14.17 -11.84
N ASN A 372 14.18 -13.85 -13.04
CA ASN A 372 14.15 -12.47 -13.53
C ASN A 372 13.00 -11.68 -12.89
N GLY A 373 12.85 -10.39 -13.24
CA GLY A 373 11.86 -9.51 -12.63
C GLY A 373 10.41 -9.98 -12.78
N GLU A 374 10.02 -10.47 -13.96
CA GLU A 374 8.64 -10.96 -14.20
C GLU A 374 8.38 -12.27 -13.44
N GLU A 375 9.33 -13.17 -13.40
CA GLU A 375 9.25 -14.42 -12.64
C GLU A 375 9.23 -14.16 -11.13
N ALA A 376 10.02 -13.21 -10.63
CA ALA A 376 10.00 -12.77 -9.24
C ALA A 376 8.64 -12.13 -8.87
N LEU A 377 8.01 -11.43 -9.80
CA LEU A 377 6.67 -10.89 -9.60
C LEU A 377 5.63 -12.02 -9.48
N VAL A 378 5.72 -13.07 -10.30
CA VAL A 378 4.88 -14.28 -10.16
C VAL A 378 5.07 -14.91 -8.78
N PHE A 379 6.32 -15.07 -8.33
CA PHE A 379 6.65 -15.63 -7.02
C PHE A 379 6.04 -14.81 -5.88
N ALA A 380 6.15 -13.49 -5.92
CA ALA A 380 5.66 -12.58 -4.87
C ALA A 380 4.13 -12.42 -4.83
N ARG A 381 3.43 -12.63 -5.96
CA ARG A 381 1.97 -12.41 -6.05
C ARG A 381 1.14 -13.67 -5.93
N ASN A 382 1.72 -14.84 -6.19
CA ASN A 382 0.96 -16.07 -6.19
C ASN A 382 0.33 -16.35 -4.81
N ARG A 383 -0.98 -16.58 -4.80
CA ARG A 383 -1.78 -16.86 -3.59
C ARG A 383 -2.61 -18.13 -3.74
N LYS A 384 -3.34 -18.24 -4.86
CA LYS A 384 -4.35 -19.31 -5.06
C LYS A 384 -3.72 -20.69 -5.19
N GLN A 385 -2.50 -20.75 -5.71
CA GLN A 385 -1.79 -22.00 -5.90
C GLN A 385 -1.01 -22.42 -4.65
N LEU A 386 -0.87 -21.59 -3.63
CA LEU A 386 -0.17 -21.92 -2.39
C LEU A 386 -1.10 -22.62 -1.39
N ALA A 387 -0.59 -23.66 -0.72
CA ALA A 387 -1.36 -24.40 0.28
C ALA A 387 -1.82 -23.51 1.45
N ASN A 388 -0.98 -22.55 1.85
CA ASN A 388 -1.24 -21.61 2.95
C ASN A 388 -1.83 -20.27 2.48
N GLY A 389 -2.23 -20.14 1.19
CA GLY A 389 -2.90 -18.96 0.66
C GLY A 389 -2.15 -17.66 0.92
N THR A 390 -2.76 -16.76 1.70
CA THR A 390 -2.18 -15.43 2.02
C THR A 390 -0.85 -15.54 2.77
N PHE A 391 -0.72 -16.43 3.73
CA PHE A 391 0.53 -16.62 4.48
C PHE A 391 1.66 -17.13 3.60
N GLY A 392 1.38 -18.06 2.67
CA GLY A 392 2.38 -18.52 1.70
C GLY A 392 2.88 -17.38 0.81
N ARG A 393 1.99 -16.49 0.37
CA ARG A 393 2.38 -15.28 -0.38
C ARG A 393 3.25 -14.35 0.45
N GLU A 394 2.88 -14.09 1.70
CA GLU A 394 3.67 -13.26 2.62
C GLU A 394 5.07 -13.84 2.86
N GLN A 395 5.16 -15.17 2.98
CA GLN A 395 6.44 -15.87 3.09
C GLN A 395 7.30 -15.66 1.83
N HIS A 396 6.75 -15.86 0.64
CA HIS A 396 7.46 -15.60 -0.63
C HIS A 396 7.94 -14.15 -0.75
N GLN A 397 7.15 -13.19 -0.29
CA GLN A 397 7.55 -11.77 -0.27
C GLN A 397 8.74 -11.53 0.65
N GLN A 398 8.77 -12.14 1.83
CA GLN A 398 9.91 -12.06 2.75
C GLN A 398 11.15 -12.74 2.15
N GLU A 399 11.01 -13.91 1.54
CA GLU A 399 12.09 -14.63 0.85
C GLU A 399 12.68 -13.81 -0.30
N LEU A 400 11.82 -13.15 -1.09
CA LEU A 400 12.26 -12.26 -2.17
C LEU A 400 13.07 -11.06 -1.63
N ILE A 401 12.66 -10.46 -0.52
CA ILE A 401 13.43 -9.38 0.13
C ILE A 401 14.79 -9.90 0.58
N MET A 402 14.84 -11.08 1.18
CA MET A 402 16.10 -11.69 1.61
C MET A 402 17.01 -12.00 0.42
N ALA A 403 16.46 -12.48 -0.69
CA ALA A 403 17.19 -12.70 -1.92
C ALA A 403 17.79 -11.40 -2.47
N LEU A 404 17.01 -10.30 -2.47
CA LEU A 404 17.49 -8.97 -2.87
C LEU A 404 18.60 -8.46 -1.93
N VAL A 405 18.46 -8.62 -0.61
CA VAL A 405 19.51 -8.26 0.36
C VAL A 405 20.79 -9.07 0.10
N ASN A 406 20.68 -10.35 -0.20
CA ASN A 406 21.85 -11.19 -0.51
C ASN A 406 22.54 -10.76 -1.80
N LYS A 407 21.81 -10.27 -2.81
CA LYS A 407 22.40 -9.68 -4.04
C LYS A 407 23.22 -8.41 -3.78
N MET A 408 23.05 -7.76 -2.62
CA MET A 408 23.93 -6.64 -2.24
C MET A 408 25.41 -7.04 -2.12
N LYS A 409 25.72 -8.33 -1.92
CA LYS A 409 27.11 -8.85 -1.97
C LYS A 409 27.79 -8.56 -3.31
N ASP A 410 27.01 -8.53 -4.39
CA ASP A 410 27.49 -8.36 -5.76
C ASP A 410 27.65 -6.89 -6.15
N ILE A 411 27.15 -5.96 -5.33
CA ILE A 411 27.30 -4.51 -5.55
C ILE A 411 28.69 -4.05 -5.07
N LYS A 412 29.65 -4.04 -6.01
CA LYS A 412 31.07 -3.79 -5.70
C LYS A 412 31.39 -2.30 -5.49
N ASP A 413 30.61 -1.41 -6.10
CA ASP A 413 30.88 0.03 -6.06
C ASP A 413 29.61 0.88 -6.01
N VAL A 414 29.79 2.14 -5.65
CA VAL A 414 28.69 3.10 -5.54
C VAL A 414 28.03 3.38 -6.89
N THR A 415 28.73 3.22 -8.01
CA THR A 415 28.18 3.49 -9.35
C THR A 415 27.09 2.48 -9.69
N LYS A 416 27.34 1.19 -9.43
CA LYS A 416 26.33 0.14 -9.62
C LYS A 416 25.13 0.33 -8.70
N PHE A 417 25.35 0.69 -7.43
CA PHE A 417 24.29 1.03 -6.51
C PHE A 417 23.42 2.18 -7.03
N MET A 418 24.05 3.23 -7.58
CA MET A 418 23.37 4.37 -8.17
C MET A 418 22.57 4.01 -9.42
N GLU A 419 23.14 3.14 -10.27
CA GLU A 419 22.45 2.63 -11.47
C GLU A 419 21.15 1.90 -11.09
N ILE A 420 21.20 1.03 -10.07
CA ILE A 420 20.02 0.33 -9.55
C ILE A 420 18.97 1.33 -9.06
N LEU A 421 19.38 2.29 -8.22
CA LEU A 421 18.45 3.31 -7.70
C LEU A 421 17.81 4.15 -8.81
N ASN A 422 18.59 4.55 -9.81
CA ASN A 422 18.06 5.32 -10.94
C ASN A 422 17.04 4.52 -11.75
N THR A 423 17.28 3.21 -11.92
CA THR A 423 16.38 2.31 -12.66
C THR A 423 14.99 2.23 -12.01
N VAL A 424 14.93 2.32 -10.68
CA VAL A 424 13.65 2.22 -9.94
C VAL A 424 13.08 3.55 -9.49
N SER A 425 13.80 4.66 -9.70
CA SER A 425 13.47 5.99 -9.14
C SER A 425 12.06 6.48 -9.45
N ASP A 426 11.55 6.20 -10.65
CA ASP A 426 10.22 6.63 -11.08
C ASP A 426 9.11 5.72 -10.55
N SER A 427 9.45 4.54 -10.06
CA SER A 427 8.55 3.53 -9.51
C SER A 427 8.69 3.38 -7.98
N LEU A 428 9.41 4.30 -7.33
CA LEU A 428 9.69 4.30 -5.89
C LEU A 428 9.22 5.59 -5.24
N ASP A 429 8.41 5.48 -4.18
CA ASP A 429 8.09 6.58 -3.27
C ASP A 429 8.69 6.30 -1.89
N THR A 430 9.46 7.26 -1.34
CA THR A 430 10.15 7.10 -0.07
C THR A 430 10.37 8.45 0.61
N ASN A 431 10.50 8.44 1.94
CA ASN A 431 10.92 9.58 2.74
C ASN A 431 12.44 9.65 2.96
N LEU A 432 13.21 8.70 2.40
CA LEU A 432 14.66 8.69 2.53
C LEU A 432 15.28 9.88 1.82
N THR A 433 16.12 10.63 2.54
CA THR A 433 16.95 11.68 1.94
C THR A 433 18.10 11.09 1.15
N THR A 434 18.63 11.83 0.19
CA THR A 434 19.84 11.45 -0.57
C THR A 434 20.99 10.99 0.33
N LYS A 435 21.20 11.70 1.46
CA LYS A 435 22.20 11.35 2.45
C LYS A 435 21.95 9.99 3.09
N GLN A 436 20.71 9.70 3.47
CA GLN A 436 20.33 8.42 4.07
C GLN A 436 20.46 7.27 3.08
N ILE A 437 20.06 7.47 1.81
CA ILE A 437 20.24 6.47 0.74
C ILE A 437 21.72 6.10 0.59
N LEU A 438 22.61 7.10 0.56
CA LEU A 438 24.06 6.87 0.51
C LEU A 438 24.59 6.19 1.78
N SER A 439 23.99 6.48 2.94
CA SER A 439 24.36 5.82 4.20
C SER A 439 23.95 4.34 4.21
N PHE A 440 22.84 3.97 3.57
CA PHE A 440 22.46 2.55 3.37
C PHE A 440 23.49 1.78 2.54
N TYR A 441 24.08 2.41 1.52
CA TYR A 441 25.19 1.80 0.78
C TYR A 441 26.39 1.46 1.69
N ASN A 442 26.75 2.35 2.60
CA ASN A 442 27.83 2.09 3.56
C ASN A 442 27.49 0.99 4.56
N VAL A 443 26.25 0.97 5.07
CA VAL A 443 25.75 -0.11 5.93
C VAL A 443 25.84 -1.44 5.18
N GLY A 444 25.41 -1.48 3.91
CA GLY A 444 25.54 -2.67 3.06
C GLY A 444 27.00 -3.13 2.89
N LYS A 445 27.92 -2.21 2.63
CA LYS A 445 29.38 -2.53 2.58
C LYS A 445 29.90 -3.09 3.89
N ASP A 446 29.50 -2.53 5.03
CA ASP A 446 29.95 -2.99 6.34
C ASP A 446 29.38 -4.38 6.65
N ILE A 447 28.13 -4.66 6.29
CA ILE A 447 27.53 -6.00 6.34
C ILE A 447 28.36 -6.99 5.55
N VAL A 448 28.63 -6.71 4.26
CA VAL A 448 29.43 -7.57 3.38
C VAL A 448 30.83 -7.79 3.97
N LYS A 449 31.49 -6.75 4.48
CA LYS A 449 32.82 -6.85 5.08
C LYS A 449 32.83 -7.77 6.30
N ARG A 450 31.83 -7.65 7.16
CA ARG A 450 31.70 -8.51 8.37
C ARG A 450 31.40 -9.95 7.98
N SER A 451 30.54 -10.18 6.99
CA SER A 451 30.25 -11.52 6.47
C SER A 451 31.48 -12.21 5.89
N LEU A 452 32.35 -11.49 5.19
CA LEU A 452 33.61 -12.04 4.64
C LEU A 452 34.63 -12.41 5.73
N SER A 453 34.49 -11.87 6.94
CA SER A 453 35.37 -12.14 8.09
C SER A 453 34.81 -13.18 9.05
N SER A 454 33.61 -13.68 8.82
CA SER A 454 32.93 -14.73 9.61
C SER A 454 32.71 -15.97 8.73
N ASP A 455 32.75 -17.15 9.35
CA ASP A 455 32.40 -18.42 8.67
C ASP A 455 30.87 -18.53 8.44
N ASP A 456 30.07 -17.57 8.93
CA ASP A 456 28.62 -17.52 8.74
C ASP A 456 28.26 -17.08 7.30
N ALA A 457 27.49 -17.91 6.62
CA ALA A 457 27.02 -17.66 5.26
C ALA A 457 25.99 -16.50 5.17
N ASP A 458 25.36 -16.17 6.29
CA ASP A 458 24.26 -15.21 6.33
C ASP A 458 24.76 -13.78 6.59
N LEU A 459 24.31 -12.83 5.77
CA LEU A 459 24.68 -11.43 5.91
C LEU A 459 24.03 -10.74 7.09
N VAL A 460 22.78 -11.08 7.35
CA VAL A 460 21.93 -10.49 8.37
C VAL A 460 21.12 -11.59 9.03
N ASN A 461 21.07 -11.60 10.34
CA ASN A 461 20.19 -12.48 11.08
C ASN A 461 18.78 -11.91 11.05
N VAL A 462 17.84 -12.57 10.35
CA VAL A 462 16.46 -12.12 10.25
C VAL A 462 15.55 -13.04 11.03
N GLN A 463 14.80 -12.46 11.96
CA GLN A 463 13.68 -13.13 12.59
C GLN A 463 12.39 -12.78 11.86
N GLN A 464 11.75 -13.79 11.33
CA GLN A 464 10.45 -13.64 10.71
C GLN A 464 9.36 -13.64 11.77
N LEU A 465 8.43 -12.70 11.63
CA LEU A 465 7.30 -12.52 12.54
C LEU A 465 6.02 -12.70 11.76
N PHE A 466 5.05 -13.39 12.36
CA PHE A 466 3.73 -13.60 11.76
C PHE A 466 2.65 -13.19 12.76
N LEU A 467 1.75 -12.34 12.30
CA LEU A 467 0.62 -11.90 13.09
C LEU A 467 -0.47 -12.97 13.04
N GLN A 468 -0.62 -13.71 14.13
CA GLN A 468 -1.68 -14.70 14.28
C GLN A 468 -3.04 -14.03 14.42
N GLY A 469 -4.06 -14.63 13.83
CA GLY A 469 -5.43 -14.12 13.89
C GLY A 469 -6.40 -15.11 13.27
N GLU A 470 -7.65 -14.69 13.15
CA GLU A 470 -8.74 -15.50 12.60
C GLU A 470 -9.51 -14.73 11.53
N GLY A 471 -9.89 -15.45 10.46
CA GLY A 471 -10.79 -14.91 9.43
C GLY A 471 -12.23 -14.85 9.96
N GLN A 472 -12.88 -13.71 9.80
CA GLN A 472 -14.27 -13.50 10.19
C GLN A 472 -15.05 -12.76 9.11
N MET A 473 -16.32 -13.10 8.96
CA MET A 473 -17.26 -12.35 8.13
C MET A 473 -17.91 -11.27 8.99
N ILE A 474 -17.51 -10.01 8.81
CA ILE A 474 -17.98 -8.87 9.62
C ILE A 474 -18.75 -7.90 8.73
N TYR A 475 -19.88 -7.37 9.22
CA TYR A 475 -20.60 -6.31 8.53
C TYR A 475 -19.79 -5.02 8.62
N ASP A 476 -19.44 -4.48 7.47
CA ASP A 476 -18.74 -3.19 7.33
C ASP A 476 -19.76 -2.05 7.26
N GLU A 477 -19.67 -1.11 8.20
CA GLU A 477 -20.61 0.01 8.33
C GLU A 477 -20.53 1.00 7.15
N ARG A 478 -19.38 1.08 6.49
CA ARG A 478 -19.13 2.01 5.38
C ARG A 478 -19.49 1.39 4.04
N ALA A 479 -19.05 0.14 3.83
CA ALA A 479 -19.40 -0.62 2.64
C ALA A 479 -20.85 -1.11 2.64
N LYS A 480 -21.56 -1.03 3.79
CA LYS A 480 -22.94 -1.52 4.00
C LYS A 480 -23.12 -2.98 3.58
N MET A 481 -22.06 -3.79 3.72
CA MET A 481 -22.05 -5.21 3.35
C MET A 481 -21.19 -6.03 4.30
N VAL A 482 -21.36 -7.36 4.23
CA VAL A 482 -20.53 -8.29 5.01
C VAL A 482 -19.23 -8.57 4.25
N LEU A 483 -18.10 -8.25 4.85
CA LEU A 483 -16.75 -8.47 4.29
C LEU A 483 -16.01 -9.52 5.10
N TRP A 484 -15.06 -10.19 4.45
CA TRP A 484 -14.12 -11.07 5.13
C TRP A 484 -12.98 -10.23 5.70
N ASP A 485 -12.78 -10.31 7.01
CA ASP A 485 -11.77 -9.59 7.77
C ASP A 485 -10.85 -10.57 8.49
N TYR A 486 -9.58 -10.23 8.61
CA TYR A 486 -8.63 -10.95 9.44
C TYR A 486 -8.50 -10.26 10.80
N VAL A 487 -8.97 -10.91 11.85
CA VAL A 487 -8.95 -10.36 13.23
C VAL A 487 -7.68 -10.81 13.94
N PRO A 488 -6.68 -9.91 14.13
CA PRO A 488 -5.42 -10.28 14.76
C PRO A 488 -5.55 -10.65 16.23
N ASN A 489 -4.78 -11.66 16.66
CA ASN A 489 -4.72 -12.09 18.05
C ASN A 489 -3.91 -11.10 18.90
N LYS A 490 -4.48 -10.63 20.00
CA LYS A 490 -3.86 -9.63 20.88
C LYS A 490 -2.56 -10.12 21.53
N SER A 491 -2.47 -11.41 21.86
CA SER A 491 -1.25 -11.97 22.49
C SER A 491 -0.14 -12.13 21.46
N SER A 492 -0.45 -12.62 20.25
CA SER A 492 0.50 -12.66 19.13
C SER A 492 1.06 -11.27 18.83
N ARG A 493 0.18 -10.27 18.70
CA ARG A 493 0.58 -8.88 18.51
C ARG A 493 1.52 -8.38 19.62
N LYS A 494 1.23 -8.72 20.91
CA LYS A 494 2.05 -8.30 22.04
C LYS A 494 3.45 -8.89 21.96
N ASP A 495 3.59 -10.16 21.59
CA ASP A 495 4.88 -10.83 21.46
C ASP A 495 5.70 -10.24 20.29
N ILE A 496 5.03 -9.91 19.18
CA ILE A 496 5.64 -9.22 18.03
C ILE A 496 6.19 -7.84 18.45
N ILE A 497 5.38 -7.04 19.16
CA ILE A 497 5.80 -5.73 19.67
C ILE A 497 7.04 -5.87 20.58
N GLN A 498 7.05 -6.86 21.47
CA GLN A 498 8.18 -7.12 22.33
C GLN A 498 9.44 -7.46 21.52
N ALA A 499 9.35 -8.34 20.52
CA ALA A 499 10.47 -8.72 19.67
C ALA A 499 11.05 -7.51 18.89
N MET A 500 10.19 -6.68 18.32
CA MET A 500 10.62 -5.47 17.62
C MET A 500 11.34 -4.49 18.56
N LYS A 501 10.78 -4.25 19.75
CA LYS A 501 11.38 -3.35 20.75
C LYS A 501 12.71 -3.84 21.27
N GLU A 502 12.89 -5.14 21.42
CA GLU A 502 14.18 -5.74 21.82
C GLU A 502 15.24 -5.53 20.73
N ASN A 503 14.89 -5.76 19.47
CA ASN A 503 15.81 -5.54 18.35
C ASN A 503 16.21 -4.06 18.20
N LEU A 504 15.30 -3.14 18.54
CA LEU A 504 15.53 -1.69 18.53
C LEU A 504 16.25 -1.17 19.80
N GLU A 505 16.65 -2.06 20.74
CA GLU A 505 17.27 -1.70 22.02
C GLU A 505 16.39 -0.77 22.90
N LEU A 506 15.06 -0.80 22.72
CA LEU A 506 14.11 0.00 23.50
C LEU A 506 13.72 -0.65 24.83
N VAL A 507 13.92 -1.94 24.95
CA VAL A 507 13.68 -2.75 26.16
C VAL A 507 14.79 -3.78 26.36
N ASN A 508 14.93 -4.31 27.57
CA ASN A 508 15.90 -5.35 27.84
C ASN A 508 15.52 -6.66 27.13
N HIS A 509 16.52 -7.34 26.58
CA HIS A 509 16.34 -8.62 25.90
C HIS A 509 15.74 -9.68 26.87
N LYS A 510 14.62 -10.26 26.44
CA LYS A 510 14.02 -11.45 27.02
C LYS A 510 14.12 -12.60 26.04
N ASN A 511 15.29 -13.25 25.99
CA ASN A 511 15.47 -14.51 25.26
C ASN A 511 14.88 -14.54 23.81
N ILE A 512 15.13 -13.51 23.01
CA ILE A 512 15.01 -13.68 21.55
C ILE A 512 16.20 -14.54 21.15
N THR A 513 16.02 -15.82 21.22
CA THR A 513 17.02 -16.78 20.82
C THR A 513 16.89 -17.01 19.32
N GLU A 514 18.00 -16.82 18.65
CA GLU A 514 18.29 -17.27 17.29
C GLU A 514 17.46 -16.61 16.17
N PHE A 515 18.02 -15.52 15.68
CA PHE A 515 17.72 -15.01 14.36
C PHE A 515 18.48 -15.88 13.34
N SER A 516 17.79 -16.67 12.53
CA SER A 516 18.40 -17.30 11.38
C SER A 516 17.42 -17.28 10.22
N CYS A 517 17.80 -16.61 9.15
CA CYS A 517 17.18 -16.76 7.87
C CYS A 517 18.29 -16.95 6.85
N SER A 518 18.27 -18.06 6.15
CA SER A 518 19.14 -18.32 5.02
C SER A 518 18.31 -18.70 3.84
N ILE A 519 18.61 -18.09 2.68
CA ILE A 519 17.97 -18.41 1.41
C ILE A 519 18.19 -19.88 0.99
N ASN A 520 19.24 -20.51 1.50
CA ASN A 520 19.63 -21.88 1.21
C ASN A 520 19.19 -22.89 2.27
N LYS A 521 18.49 -22.44 3.32
CA LYS A 521 17.92 -23.32 4.35
C LYS A 521 16.42 -23.40 4.17
N PRO A 522 15.80 -24.57 4.35
CA PRO A 522 14.36 -24.64 4.51
C PRO A 522 13.92 -23.66 5.59
N TYR A 523 12.80 -22.99 5.35
CA TYR A 523 12.20 -22.08 6.30
C TYR A 523 11.95 -22.78 7.63
N GLU A 524 12.87 -22.63 8.58
CA GLU A 524 12.66 -23.08 9.95
C GLU A 524 11.80 -22.06 10.68
N LYS A 525 10.58 -22.47 10.96
CA LYS A 525 9.58 -21.70 11.70
C LYS A 525 9.98 -21.49 13.16
N LYS A 526 10.94 -20.63 13.46
CA LYS A 526 10.97 -19.98 14.80
C LYS A 526 10.21 -18.67 14.71
N ILE A 527 8.90 -18.77 14.74
CA ILE A 527 8.00 -17.64 14.55
C ILE A 527 7.63 -17.09 15.91
N ILE A 528 8.03 -15.84 16.17
CA ILE A 528 7.45 -15.07 17.26
C ILE A 528 6.06 -14.64 16.83
N GLY A 529 5.11 -14.76 17.74
CA GLY A 529 3.71 -14.50 17.46
C GLY A 529 2.92 -15.73 17.01
N GLU A 530 3.57 -16.90 16.81
CA GLU A 530 2.91 -18.17 16.56
C GLU A 530 2.61 -18.88 17.88
N GLY A 531 1.31 -19.19 18.07
CA GLY A 531 0.76 -19.76 19.29
C GLY A 531 1.27 -21.14 19.72
N PRO A 532 0.57 -21.75 20.70
CA PRO A 532 -0.91 -21.71 20.76
C PRO A 532 -1.46 -20.46 21.50
N TYR A 533 -1.92 -19.52 20.72
CA TYR A 533 -2.70 -18.43 21.27
C TYR A 533 -4.17 -18.86 21.31
N ASN A 534 -4.80 -18.74 22.46
CA ASN A 534 -6.25 -18.92 22.53
C ASN A 534 -6.88 -17.89 21.58
N SER A 535 -7.69 -18.36 20.64
CA SER A 535 -8.50 -17.50 19.79
C SER A 535 -9.34 -16.59 20.68
N GLY A 536 -8.83 -15.41 20.93
CA GLY A 536 -9.52 -14.41 21.70
C GLY A 536 -10.40 -13.58 20.79
N PHE A 537 -11.25 -14.23 19.97
CA PHE A 537 -12.26 -13.49 19.22
C PHE A 537 -13.13 -12.73 20.22
N THR A 538 -12.95 -11.42 20.29
CA THR A 538 -13.55 -10.56 21.30
C THR A 538 -14.90 -9.97 20.87
N TYR A 539 -15.31 -10.22 19.62
CA TYR A 539 -16.53 -9.65 19.09
C TYR A 539 -17.64 -10.70 19.00
N THR A 540 -18.81 -10.36 19.54
CA THR A 540 -20.01 -11.11 19.26
C THR A 540 -20.68 -10.52 18.03
N LEU A 541 -20.92 -11.36 17.01
CA LEU A 541 -21.55 -10.95 15.76
C LEU A 541 -23.03 -11.28 15.80
N LEU A 542 -23.87 -10.36 15.33
CA LEU A 542 -25.32 -10.53 15.29
C LEU A 542 -25.69 -11.70 14.39
N PRO A 543 -26.49 -12.66 14.87
CA PRO A 543 -27.00 -13.75 14.04
C PRO A 543 -28.03 -13.25 13.01
N ASP A 544 -28.26 -14.08 12.00
CA ASP A 544 -29.39 -13.91 11.11
C ASP A 544 -30.63 -14.49 11.78
N PHE A 545 -31.65 -13.67 11.96
CA PHE A 545 -32.95 -14.07 12.54
C PHE A 545 -33.96 -14.47 11.47
N THR A 546 -33.68 -14.24 10.17
CA THR A 546 -34.65 -14.57 9.12
C THR A 546 -34.97 -16.06 9.08
N GLY A 547 -36.23 -16.38 8.83
CA GLY A 547 -36.73 -17.76 8.84
C GLY A 547 -37.02 -18.35 10.23
N LEU A 548 -36.66 -17.69 11.33
CA LEU A 548 -36.91 -18.15 12.68
C LEU A 548 -38.33 -17.76 13.13
N THR A 549 -38.99 -18.63 13.92
CA THR A 549 -40.19 -18.28 14.64
C THR A 549 -39.88 -17.26 15.76
N GLU A 550 -40.88 -16.54 16.25
CA GLU A 550 -40.71 -15.58 17.35
C GLU A 550 -40.01 -16.20 18.57
N ALA A 551 -40.42 -17.42 18.97
CA ALA A 551 -39.82 -18.11 20.10
C ALA A 551 -38.36 -18.44 19.89
N GLN A 552 -37.98 -18.94 18.68
CA GLN A 552 -36.60 -19.23 18.31
C GLN A 552 -35.75 -17.95 18.25
N ALA A 553 -36.30 -16.87 17.68
CA ALA A 553 -35.60 -15.59 17.59
C ALA A 553 -35.35 -14.99 18.99
N ARG A 554 -36.31 -15.08 19.92
CA ARG A 554 -36.12 -14.65 21.33
C ARG A 554 -35.04 -15.47 22.03
N ALA A 555 -35.03 -16.78 21.85
CA ALA A 555 -34.02 -17.66 22.43
C ALA A 555 -32.61 -17.33 21.87
N LEU A 556 -32.53 -17.12 20.57
CA LEU A 556 -31.27 -16.75 19.90
C LEU A 556 -30.80 -15.37 20.36
N ALA A 557 -31.68 -14.36 20.44
CA ALA A 557 -31.36 -13.02 20.93
C ALA A 557 -30.77 -13.06 22.35
N SER A 558 -31.39 -13.83 23.24
CA SER A 558 -30.91 -14.03 24.61
C SER A 558 -29.49 -14.63 24.63
N LYS A 559 -29.21 -15.62 23.77
CA LYS A 559 -27.88 -16.24 23.66
C LYS A 559 -26.81 -15.22 23.25
N TYR A 560 -27.15 -14.28 22.38
CA TYR A 560 -26.22 -13.25 21.86
C TYR A 560 -26.27 -11.95 22.67
N GLY A 561 -27.05 -11.88 23.74
CA GLY A 561 -27.12 -10.72 24.63
C GLY A 561 -27.76 -9.48 23.98
N VAL A 562 -28.63 -9.67 22.99
CA VAL A 562 -29.30 -8.56 22.27
C VAL A 562 -30.78 -8.52 22.61
N THR A 563 -31.38 -7.31 22.58
CA THR A 563 -32.80 -7.10 22.80
C THR A 563 -33.55 -7.05 21.48
N VAL A 564 -34.67 -7.77 21.37
CA VAL A 564 -35.50 -7.82 20.16
C VAL A 564 -36.93 -7.42 20.43
N ALA A 565 -37.51 -6.69 19.47
CA ALA A 565 -38.93 -6.40 19.42
C ALA A 565 -39.52 -6.95 18.12
N PHE A 566 -40.82 -7.29 18.14
CA PHE A 566 -41.49 -7.90 16.99
C PHE A 566 -42.60 -7.02 16.47
N THR A 567 -42.72 -6.96 15.14
CA THR A 567 -43.84 -6.38 14.41
C THR A 567 -44.51 -7.48 13.61
N GLY A 568 -45.89 -7.48 13.60
CA GLY A 568 -46.66 -8.59 13.03
C GLY A 568 -46.92 -9.71 14.06
N THR A 569 -47.66 -10.72 13.69
CA THR A 569 -48.05 -11.85 14.55
C THR A 569 -47.99 -13.16 13.77
N GLY A 570 -47.34 -14.17 14.35
CA GLY A 570 -47.24 -15.49 13.73
C GLY A 570 -46.29 -15.56 12.55
N GLY A 571 -46.06 -16.78 12.04
CA GLY A 571 -45.12 -17.02 10.97
C GLY A 571 -43.66 -16.98 11.42
N THR A 572 -42.78 -16.56 10.52
CA THR A 572 -41.34 -16.47 10.74
C THR A 572 -40.84 -15.04 10.48
N VAL A 573 -39.68 -14.70 11.01
CA VAL A 573 -39.00 -13.43 10.76
C VAL A 573 -38.68 -13.31 9.27
N VAL A 574 -39.11 -12.24 8.64
CA VAL A 574 -38.88 -11.94 7.22
C VAL A 574 -37.90 -10.76 7.03
N GLU A 575 -37.75 -9.94 8.10
CA GLU A 575 -36.91 -8.75 8.05
C GLU A 575 -36.33 -8.47 9.44
N GLN A 576 -35.09 -8.02 9.51
CA GLN A 576 -34.47 -7.52 10.74
C GLN A 576 -33.86 -6.13 10.50
N SER A 577 -34.03 -5.23 11.48
CA SER A 577 -33.60 -3.83 11.36
C SER A 577 -32.09 -3.64 11.40
N GLU A 578 -31.34 -4.62 11.88
CA GLU A 578 -29.89 -4.61 11.97
C GLU A 578 -29.32 -5.75 11.13
N PRO A 579 -28.32 -5.50 10.30
CA PRO A 579 -27.78 -6.53 9.42
C PRO A 579 -27.11 -7.66 10.20
N ALA A 580 -27.26 -8.89 9.72
CA ALA A 580 -26.53 -10.05 10.24
C ALA A 580 -25.03 -9.82 10.14
N LYS A 581 -24.25 -10.45 11.02
CA LYS A 581 -22.79 -10.29 11.14
C LYS A 581 -22.32 -8.91 11.59
N ARG A 582 -23.22 -7.98 11.90
CA ARG A 582 -22.86 -6.73 12.57
C ARG A 582 -22.36 -7.03 13.98
N ARG A 583 -21.35 -6.32 14.44
CA ARG A 583 -20.83 -6.45 15.82
C ARG A 583 -21.88 -5.99 16.82
N THR A 584 -22.19 -6.84 17.83
CA THR A 584 -23.24 -6.52 18.81
C THR A 584 -22.90 -5.33 19.70
N ASP A 585 -21.59 -5.04 19.93
CA ASP A 585 -21.13 -3.88 20.68
C ASP A 585 -21.33 -2.54 19.93
N LYS A 586 -21.62 -2.57 18.63
CA LYS A 586 -21.98 -1.41 17.81
C LYS A 586 -23.51 -1.17 17.76
N ILE A 587 -24.32 -2.14 18.19
CA ILE A 587 -25.77 -2.04 18.18
C ILE A 587 -26.22 -1.30 19.42
N ARG A 588 -26.99 -0.25 19.24
CA ARG A 588 -27.59 0.53 20.33
C ARG A 588 -29.08 0.40 20.27
N GLY A 589 -29.68 -0.15 21.35
CA GLY A 589 -31.12 -0.27 21.49
C GLY A 589 -31.67 -1.63 21.08
N THR A 590 -32.94 -1.65 20.66
CA THR A 590 -33.71 -2.86 20.37
C THR A 590 -33.73 -3.15 18.88
N ILE A 591 -33.45 -4.38 18.49
CA ILE A 591 -33.52 -4.85 17.11
C ILE A 591 -34.96 -5.17 16.77
N ASN A 592 -35.50 -4.55 15.74
CA ASN A 592 -36.87 -4.81 15.29
C ASN A 592 -36.87 -5.97 14.29
N LEU A 593 -37.69 -6.99 14.58
CA LEU A 593 -37.88 -8.17 13.76
C LEU A 593 -39.33 -8.18 13.25
N LYS A 594 -39.50 -8.29 11.92
CA LYS A 594 -40.82 -8.33 11.29
C LYS A 594 -41.22 -9.78 11.03
N LEU A 595 -42.38 -10.17 11.50
CA LEU A 595 -42.96 -11.48 11.27
C LEU A 595 -43.79 -11.50 9.99
N SER A 596 -43.84 -12.65 9.31
CA SER A 596 -44.54 -12.84 8.03
C SER A 596 -46.07 -12.80 8.15
N GLY A 597 -46.63 -12.99 9.37
CA GLY A 597 -48.06 -12.86 9.61
C GLY A 597 -48.48 -11.39 9.71
N SER A 598 -49.44 -10.94 8.92
CA SER A 598 -49.99 -9.61 9.02
C SER A 598 -50.82 -9.48 10.31
N LYS A 599 -50.71 -8.36 11.05
CA LYS A 599 -51.76 -7.93 11.95
C LYS A 599 -53.03 -7.80 11.12
N LYS A 600 -54.10 -8.50 11.48
CA LYS A 600 -55.42 -8.07 11.07
C LYS A 600 -55.60 -6.70 11.70
N ASP A 601 -55.74 -5.69 10.89
CA ASP A 601 -56.11 -4.35 11.32
C ASP A 601 -57.49 -4.46 11.98
N ASP A 602 -57.53 -4.34 13.31
CA ASP A 602 -58.74 -4.22 14.13
C ASP A 602 -59.30 -2.77 14.08
N ASP A 603 -59.19 -2.10 12.93
CA ASP A 603 -59.73 -0.76 12.71
C ASP A 603 -60.97 -0.73 11.79
N ASP A 604 -61.90 -1.70 11.96
CA ASP A 604 -63.23 -1.66 11.30
C ASP A 604 -64.39 -1.92 12.30
N LYS A 605 -64.42 -1.19 13.44
CA LYS A 605 -65.53 -1.14 14.31
C LYS A 605 -65.94 0.27 14.69
N ASP A 606 -66.07 1.19 13.76
CA ASP A 606 -66.79 2.44 14.03
C ASP A 606 -67.29 3.17 12.77
N LYS A 607 -67.87 2.44 11.79
CA LYS A 607 -68.72 3.03 10.75
C LYS A 607 -69.84 2.10 10.34
N LYS A 608 -70.77 1.84 11.25
CA LYS A 608 -72.14 1.38 10.96
C LYS A 608 -73.11 2.14 11.81
N LYS A 609 -73.46 3.36 11.44
CA LYS A 609 -74.70 4.03 11.72
C LYS A 609 -74.82 5.28 10.84
N LYS A 610 -75.67 5.15 9.86
CA LYS A 610 -76.45 6.07 9.00
C LYS A 610 -76.13 5.76 7.52
N ASP A 611 -77.00 5.37 6.71
CA ASP A 611 -78.38 5.72 6.41
C ASP A 611 -78.99 4.57 5.59
N LYS A 612 -80.17 4.19 5.99
CA LYS A 612 -81.18 3.57 5.14
C LYS A 612 -81.68 4.65 4.19
N ASP A 613 -81.86 4.34 2.94
CA ASP A 613 -83.08 4.38 2.22
C ASP A 613 -82.88 4.50 0.71
N CYS A 614 -83.81 3.80 0.00
CA CYS A 614 -84.24 3.92 -1.37
C CYS A 614 -83.53 3.13 -2.44
N GLU A 615 -84.14 2.02 -2.71
CA GLU A 615 -85.14 1.66 -3.75
C GLU A 615 -84.56 1.45 -5.14
N LYS A 616 -84.72 0.16 -5.52
CA LYS A 616 -85.43 -0.38 -6.70
C LYS A 616 -84.99 0.14 -8.10
N ASP A 617 -84.67 -0.65 -8.98
CA ASP A 617 -85.45 -1.53 -9.83
C ASP A 617 -84.64 -1.97 -11.05
N THR A 618 -84.85 -3.19 -11.38
CA THR A 618 -85.11 -3.82 -12.68
C THR A 618 -83.95 -4.07 -13.62
N ASP A 619 -83.81 -5.30 -13.82
CA ASP A 619 -84.21 -6.21 -14.87
C ASP A 619 -83.15 -6.46 -16.03
N LYS A 620 -82.96 -7.79 -16.12
CA LYS A 620 -82.97 -8.60 -17.36
C LYS A 620 -81.81 -8.31 -18.36
N ASP A 621 -81.24 -9.21 -18.90
CA ASP A 621 -81.47 -10.54 -19.40
C ASP A 621 -80.25 -11.05 -20.14
N LYS A 622 -80.01 -12.33 -19.98
CA LYS A 622 -79.75 -13.32 -21.01
C LYS A 622 -78.44 -13.27 -21.81
N ASP A 623 -77.89 -14.33 -21.65
CA ASP A 623 -77.75 -15.51 -22.52
C ASP A 623 -76.42 -15.71 -23.25
N LYS A 624 -75.97 -16.91 -22.97
CA LYS A 624 -75.52 -17.95 -23.91
C LYS A 624 -74.06 -17.91 -24.34
N GLU A 625 -73.53 -18.97 -23.88
CA GLU A 625 -73.19 -20.24 -24.59
C GLU A 625 -71.93 -20.17 -25.42
N LYS A 626 -71.17 -21.07 -25.08
CA LYS A 626 -70.69 -22.32 -25.72
C LYS A 626 -69.29 -22.20 -26.27
N ASP A 627 -68.62 -23.04 -25.90
CA ASP A 627 -68.15 -24.42 -26.22
C ASP A 627 -66.78 -24.33 -26.82
N ASN A 628 -65.92 -25.06 -26.36
CA ASN A 628 -65.63 -26.49 -26.55
C ASN A 628 -64.19 -26.71 -27.02
N THR A 629 -63.70 -27.71 -26.42
CA THR A 629 -62.83 -28.78 -26.94
C THR A 629 -61.37 -28.42 -27.20
N GLY A 630 -60.52 -29.11 -26.74
CA GLY A 630 -60.19 -30.55 -26.54
C GLY A 630 -58.72 -30.61 -26.75
N GLY A 631 -58.11 -31.36 -26.14
CA GLY A 631 -57.91 -32.75 -25.96
C GLY A 631 -56.45 -33.05 -26.03
N ASN A 632 -56.04 -33.85 -25.09
CA ASN A 632 -55.33 -35.11 -25.26
C ASN A 632 -53.95 -35.02 -25.91
N ASP A 633 -53.01 -35.75 -25.56
CA ASP A 633 -52.80 -36.94 -24.79
C ASP A 633 -51.28 -37.17 -24.67
N ASN A 634 -50.92 -37.68 -23.55
CA ASN A 634 -50.36 -39.04 -23.35
C ASN A 634 -48.85 -39.24 -23.45
N THR A 635 -48.51 -39.83 -22.39
CA THR A 635 -47.72 -41.08 -22.14
C THR A 635 -46.25 -40.86 -22.10
N GLY A 636 -45.65 -41.31 -21.13
CA GLY A 636 -45.59 -42.51 -20.31
C GLY A 636 -44.16 -42.78 -20.02
N GLY A 637 -43.85 -43.13 -18.92
CA GLY A 637 -43.58 -44.41 -18.32
C GLY A 637 -42.22 -44.43 -17.72
N ASN A 638 -42.18 -44.69 -16.42
CA ASN A 638 -41.64 -45.90 -15.76
C ASN A 638 -40.14 -46.18 -16.04
N ASP A 639 -39.33 -46.54 -15.13
CA ASP A 639 -39.38 -47.29 -13.88
C ASP A 639 -38.04 -47.14 -13.18
N ASN A 640 -38.06 -46.98 -11.86
CA ASN A 640 -37.81 -47.99 -10.84
C ASN A 640 -36.38 -48.25 -10.41
N THR A 641 -36.31 -48.35 -9.12
CA THR A 641 -35.46 -49.07 -8.17
C THR A 641 -34.14 -48.37 -7.82
N GLY A 642 -33.84 -48.07 -6.64
CA GLY A 642 -34.12 -48.72 -5.36
C GLY A 642 -32.82 -48.74 -4.60
N GLY A 643 -32.82 -48.46 -3.33
CA GLY A 643 -31.70 -48.87 -2.48
C GLY A 643 -31.19 -47.79 -1.53
N ASN A 644 -31.82 -47.80 -0.41
CA ASN A 644 -31.39 -47.51 0.95
C ASN A 644 -29.89 -47.73 1.19
N ASP A 645 -29.20 -46.83 1.89
CA ASP A 645 -28.87 -47.00 3.30
C ASP A 645 -28.03 -45.81 3.84
N ASN A 646 -28.52 -45.35 4.92
CA ASN A 646 -27.99 -44.74 6.12
C ASN A 646 -26.48 -44.92 6.36
N THR A 647 -25.77 -43.87 6.71
CA THR A 647 -25.17 -43.64 8.03
C THR A 647 -24.24 -42.46 8.00
N GLY A 648 -24.37 -41.69 9.00
CA GLY A 648 -23.66 -40.57 9.56
C GLY A 648 -22.14 -40.64 9.58
N GLY A 649 -21.55 -39.48 9.60
CA GLY A 649 -20.13 -39.30 9.82
C GLY A 649 -19.73 -37.88 9.52
N ASN A 650 -19.88 -37.07 10.51
CA ASN A 650 -19.17 -35.82 10.65
C ASN A 650 -17.68 -36.15 10.80
N ASP A 651 -16.85 -35.81 9.86
CA ASP A 651 -15.40 -35.80 10.08
C ASP A 651 -14.77 -34.65 9.28
N ASN A 652 -14.38 -33.68 10.05
CA ASN A 652 -13.47 -32.62 9.69
C ASN A 652 -12.05 -33.17 9.82
N PRO A 653 -11.21 -33.21 8.80
CA PRO A 653 -9.84 -33.66 8.97
C PRO A 653 -8.96 -32.47 9.41
N GLN A 654 -8.49 -32.55 10.64
CA GLN A 654 -7.25 -31.91 11.04
C GLN A 654 -6.06 -32.66 10.43
N PRO A 655 -5.02 -32.00 9.98
CA PRO A 655 -3.79 -32.67 9.55
C PRO A 655 -2.98 -33.13 10.77
N ARG A 656 -2.69 -34.42 10.79
CA ARG A 656 -1.69 -35.04 11.66
C ARG A 656 -0.31 -34.59 11.25
N ILE A 657 0.45 -34.23 12.23
CA ILE A 657 1.90 -34.12 12.22
C ILE A 657 2.41 -35.55 12.53
N ASP A 658 3.17 -36.14 11.64
CA ASP A 658 4.07 -37.25 11.94
C ASP A 658 5.51 -36.74 11.78
N GLU A 659 6.28 -36.97 12.83
CA GLU A 659 7.71 -36.92 13.18
C GLU A 659 8.70 -36.21 12.24
#